data_51db9e33e0fec54405c274bde32d116d
#
_entry.id   51db9e33e0fec54405c274bde32d116d
#
_cell.length_a   1.000
_cell.length_b   1.000
_cell.length_c   1.000
_cell.angle_alpha   90.00
_cell.angle_beta   90.00
_cell.angle_gamma   90.00
#
_symmetry.space_group_name_H-M   'P 1'
#
loop_
_entity.id
_entity.type
_entity.pdbx_description
1 polymer ?
#
loop_
_entity_poly.entity_id
_entity_poly.type
_entity_poly.pdbx_seq_one_letter_code
_entity_poly.pdbx_strand_id
1 'polypeptide(L)'
;VGLALGLLVLAVAIPAVRWRLAIIAIKAADQIDGVEWQDIPYVLRPNSGIRLSRLVHYRNPYTVITNPLDSAADRKRGAERFARTCARCHGEVAQGGAGPALVGRSLAHGSSDWAMYRTIRHGVPGTAMQAWGLSREETWGVIAFLRQTAFDNSRRLAAGDAGSATQPAPLLPSTPEMLKAAGSDIADWLLPAGSYAAQRFSRDTQITSANVAQLTVRWIHQFNIADQIVESVPIVVGGRLYVTLPNGAVQALDSATGAQIWQYTRPPPADIRLCCITTNRGVAVLGKRVYVGTLDAHLLALDAATGELLWDQTVADYREGYSITSAPLPVGDLLITGIAGGDFPTRGFVSAYDAATGALRWRTYTIPAPGEAGSDTWPADSARHGGATTWGIGAYDPELGLLYWGTGNPAPDYNAVNRAGDNLYSCSLLALDVATGRLVWHFQFSPRDDHDWDSIQTPALIDTTEGGVPKKELAVANRNGFFYVLDRETGKFVRGAPYAKQTWASGLSADGRPLRLPGTSPTPGGAYVYPSTTGAANWWFQSYSPLTGLQYVDVLERGGMYFSSEGPPRVESGRLFAGSAGRYVEGDFQYAVVRAIDPATAKVRWEHRNGGVNELPRGGLLSTAGNLVFGSDTSKLMALDAMSGAQLWSFDTGGQISAAPVSYRVGGRQYITVATGQMLIGFALPDAAAAKP
;
A
#
# COMPACT_ATOMS: atom_id res chain seq x y z
N VAL A 1 -24.50 49.57 -1.04
CA VAL A 1 -24.62 48.21 -1.66
C VAL A 1 -23.46 47.96 -2.59
N GLY A 2 -23.05 48.88 -3.48
CA GLY A 2 -21.91 48.68 -4.41
C GLY A 2 -20.54 48.46 -3.75
N LEU A 3 -20.26 49.18 -2.63
CA LEU A 3 -18.98 49.01 -1.88
C LEU A 3 -18.93 47.66 -1.18
N ALA A 4 -20.05 47.15 -0.64
CA ALA A 4 -20.12 45.84 0.00
C ALA A 4 -19.98 44.72 -1.01
N LEU A 5 -20.54 44.86 -2.22
CA LEU A 5 -20.38 43.89 -3.31
C LEU A 5 -18.94 43.85 -3.82
N GLY A 6 -18.29 45.02 -3.97
CA GLY A 6 -16.89 45.14 -4.34
C GLY A 6 -15.93 44.49 -3.32
N LEU A 7 -16.16 44.70 -2.03
CA LEU A 7 -15.38 44.07 -0.96
C LEU A 7 -15.59 42.55 -0.92
N LEU A 8 -16.80 42.06 -1.21
CA LEU A 8 -17.07 40.60 -1.28
C LEU A 8 -16.36 39.97 -2.47
N VAL A 9 -16.35 40.62 -3.63
CA VAL A 9 -15.63 40.15 -4.83
C VAL A 9 -14.11 40.13 -4.59
N LEU A 10 -13.56 41.17 -3.96
CA LEU A 10 -12.15 41.21 -3.57
C LEU A 10 -11.82 40.12 -2.54
N ALA A 11 -12.69 39.88 -1.57
CA ALA A 11 -12.50 38.83 -0.57
C ALA A 11 -12.50 37.43 -1.19
N VAL A 12 -13.36 37.16 -2.19
CA VAL A 12 -13.42 35.90 -2.93
C VAL A 12 -12.18 35.68 -3.82
N ALA A 13 -11.48 36.74 -4.23
CA ALA A 13 -10.23 36.63 -4.97
C ALA A 13 -9.06 36.09 -4.11
N ILE A 14 -9.14 36.22 -2.78
CA ILE A 14 -8.11 35.73 -1.85
C ILE A 14 -8.35 34.23 -1.59
N PRO A 15 -7.41 33.32 -1.98
CA PRO A 15 -7.59 31.87 -1.81
C PRO A 15 -7.93 31.45 -0.37
N ALA A 16 -7.30 32.09 0.61
CA ALA A 16 -7.53 31.83 2.04
C ALA A 16 -8.95 32.23 2.52
N VAL A 17 -9.64 33.13 1.84
CA VAL A 17 -11.01 33.53 2.15
C VAL A 17 -12.01 32.71 1.33
N ARG A 18 -11.71 32.50 0.07
CA ARG A 18 -12.58 31.76 -0.87
C ARG A 18 -12.97 30.37 -0.37
N TRP A 19 -12.00 29.56 0.11
CA TRP A 19 -12.32 28.21 0.59
C TRP A 19 -13.17 28.23 1.87
N ARG A 20 -12.99 29.24 2.74
CA ARG A 20 -13.81 29.41 3.94
C ARG A 20 -15.25 29.75 3.62
N LEU A 21 -15.45 30.67 2.67
CA LEU A 21 -16.79 31.01 2.19
C LEU A 21 -17.45 29.83 1.47
N ALA A 22 -16.69 29.04 0.72
CA ALA A 22 -17.19 27.82 0.09
C ALA A 22 -17.68 26.79 1.14
N ILE A 23 -16.94 26.58 2.23
CA ILE A 23 -17.37 25.69 3.32
C ILE A 23 -18.68 26.17 3.93
N ILE A 24 -18.80 27.48 4.22
CA ILE A 24 -20.02 28.06 4.79
C ILE A 24 -21.19 27.86 3.81
N ALA A 25 -20.99 28.12 2.53
CA ALA A 25 -22.04 27.96 1.52
C ALA A 25 -22.46 26.47 1.35
N ILE A 26 -21.54 25.54 1.34
CA ILE A 26 -21.83 24.10 1.25
C ILE A 26 -22.57 23.62 2.53
N LYS A 27 -22.19 24.14 3.71
CA LYS A 27 -22.92 23.86 4.97
C LYS A 27 -24.32 24.46 4.97
N ALA A 28 -24.49 25.67 4.44
CA ALA A 28 -25.80 26.31 4.30
C ALA A 28 -26.71 25.57 3.30
N ALA A 29 -26.13 24.88 2.32
CA ALA A 29 -26.84 24.03 1.39
C ALA A 29 -27.09 22.60 1.93
N ASP A 30 -26.77 22.33 3.20
CA ASP A 30 -26.92 21.04 3.89
C ASP A 30 -26.16 19.87 3.23
N GLN A 31 -25.04 20.18 2.58
CA GLN A 31 -24.18 19.19 1.89
C GLN A 31 -22.99 18.71 2.75
N ILE A 32 -22.89 19.19 4.00
CA ILE A 32 -21.91 18.72 4.99
C ILE A 32 -22.68 18.18 6.19
N ASP A 33 -22.89 16.90 6.21
CA ASP A 33 -23.48 16.21 7.35
C ASP A 33 -22.48 16.11 8.51
N GLY A 34 -23.00 16.26 9.72
CA GLY A 34 -22.26 15.93 10.95
C GLY A 34 -21.28 16.97 11.46
N VAL A 35 -21.15 18.13 10.84
CA VAL A 35 -20.51 19.32 11.41
C VAL A 35 -21.62 20.28 11.81
N GLU A 36 -21.80 20.52 13.10
CA GLU A 36 -22.80 21.48 13.58
C GLU A 36 -22.34 22.92 13.28
N TRP A 37 -23.31 23.88 13.14
CA TRP A 37 -22.99 25.29 12.89
C TRP A 37 -22.04 25.90 13.91
N GLN A 38 -22.18 25.51 15.16
CA GLN A 38 -21.31 25.96 16.27
C GLN A 38 -19.86 25.48 16.12
N ASP A 39 -19.58 24.46 15.28
CA ASP A 39 -18.26 23.87 15.05
C ASP A 39 -17.55 24.45 13.81
N ILE A 40 -18.30 25.16 12.96
CA ILE A 40 -17.74 25.80 11.76
C ILE A 40 -16.52 26.70 12.07
N PRO A 41 -16.47 27.50 13.15
CA PRO A 41 -15.28 28.28 13.48
C PRO A 41 -14.00 27.46 13.67
N TYR A 42 -14.10 26.21 14.14
CA TYR A 42 -12.94 25.32 14.28
C TYR A 42 -12.51 24.73 12.92
N VAL A 43 -13.48 24.39 12.08
CA VAL A 43 -13.24 23.91 10.72
C VAL A 43 -12.50 24.96 9.88
N LEU A 44 -12.80 26.25 10.10
CA LEU A 44 -12.26 27.38 9.34
C LEU A 44 -10.88 27.88 9.81
N ARG A 45 -10.28 27.30 10.85
CA ARG A 45 -8.94 27.71 11.33
C ARG A 45 -7.85 27.41 10.29
N PRO A 46 -6.79 28.22 10.19
CA PRO A 46 -5.72 28.04 9.20
C PRO A 46 -5.05 26.67 9.24
N ASN A 47 -4.94 26.06 10.42
CA ASN A 47 -4.26 24.79 10.65
C ASN A 47 -5.24 23.63 10.91
N SER A 48 -6.49 23.73 10.52
CA SER A 48 -7.47 22.65 10.70
C SER A 48 -7.19 21.41 9.86
N GLY A 49 -6.25 21.47 8.90
CA GLY A 49 -5.96 20.37 7.99
C GLY A 49 -7.05 20.11 6.93
N ILE A 50 -8.14 20.87 6.97
CA ILE A 50 -9.32 20.65 6.13
C ILE A 50 -9.09 21.26 4.75
N ARG A 51 -9.08 20.40 3.72
CA ARG A 51 -9.17 20.81 2.33
C ARG A 51 -10.62 20.67 1.85
N LEU A 52 -11.13 21.67 1.13
CA LEU A 52 -12.50 21.68 0.61
C LEU A 52 -12.85 20.40 -0.17
N SER A 53 -11.90 19.89 -0.98
CA SER A 53 -12.05 18.63 -1.70
C SER A 53 -12.29 17.42 -0.79
N ARG A 54 -11.77 17.41 0.43
CA ARG A 54 -11.99 16.34 1.40
C ARG A 54 -13.36 16.42 2.07
N LEU A 55 -13.87 17.63 2.34
CA LEU A 55 -15.22 17.80 2.89
C LEU A 55 -16.33 17.38 1.92
N VAL A 56 -16.10 17.56 0.63
CA VAL A 56 -17.11 17.27 -0.42
C VAL A 56 -17.02 15.83 -0.93
N HIS A 57 -15.84 15.19 -0.90
CA HIS A 57 -15.59 13.90 -1.55
C HIS A 57 -15.38 12.72 -0.59
N TYR A 58 -15.25 12.96 0.73
CA TYR A 58 -15.05 11.89 1.70
C TYR A 58 -16.30 11.67 2.56
N ARG A 59 -16.75 10.41 2.63
CA ARG A 59 -17.88 9.97 3.47
C ARG A 59 -17.66 10.17 4.97
N ASN A 60 -16.46 10.50 5.41
CA ASN A 60 -16.17 10.81 6.80
C ASN A 60 -15.35 12.11 6.93
N PRO A 61 -16.01 13.29 6.88
CA PRO A 61 -15.34 14.58 7.08
C PRO A 61 -14.77 14.76 8.51
N TYR A 62 -15.05 13.83 9.42
CA TYR A 62 -14.74 13.93 10.84
C TYR A 62 -13.31 13.63 11.23
N THR A 63 -12.56 12.89 10.39
CA THR A 63 -11.16 12.50 10.67
C THR A 63 -10.19 13.67 10.69
N VAL A 64 -10.58 14.82 10.16
CA VAL A 64 -9.75 16.02 10.02
C VAL A 64 -9.98 17.07 11.11
N ILE A 65 -10.99 16.90 11.96
CA ILE A 65 -11.24 17.82 13.08
C ILE A 65 -10.42 17.35 14.28
N THR A 66 -9.36 18.08 14.57
CA THR A 66 -8.51 17.83 15.74
C THR A 66 -9.00 18.62 16.95
N ASN A 67 -8.70 18.13 18.13
CA ASN A 67 -9.02 18.79 19.39
C ASN A 67 -8.38 20.20 19.42
N PRO A 68 -9.19 21.28 19.56
CA PRO A 68 -8.66 22.64 19.65
C PRO A 68 -8.05 22.99 21.01
N LEU A 69 -8.24 22.12 22.02
CA LEU A 69 -7.80 22.30 23.38
C LEU A 69 -6.80 21.19 23.73
N ASP A 70 -5.50 21.52 23.80
CA ASP A 70 -4.44 20.56 24.12
C ASP A 70 -3.35 21.14 25.05
N SER A 71 -3.68 22.20 25.82
CA SER A 71 -2.76 22.71 26.83
C SER A 71 -2.75 21.82 28.10
N ALA A 72 -1.72 21.93 28.91
CA ALA A 72 -1.64 21.23 30.20
C ALA A 72 -2.85 21.58 31.11
N ALA A 73 -3.33 22.84 31.03
CA ALA A 73 -4.50 23.28 31.78
C ALA A 73 -5.80 22.62 31.26
N ASP A 74 -5.92 22.43 29.94
CA ASP A 74 -7.07 21.75 29.33
C ASP A 74 -7.09 20.28 29.72
N ARG A 75 -5.95 19.60 29.67
CA ARG A 75 -5.81 18.22 30.09
C ARG A 75 -6.17 18.01 31.57
N LYS A 76 -5.73 18.94 32.44
CA LYS A 76 -6.08 18.92 33.87
C LYS A 76 -7.59 19.07 34.07
N ARG A 77 -8.24 20.08 33.46
CA ARG A 77 -9.72 20.26 33.53
C ARG A 77 -10.44 19.03 32.97
N GLY A 78 -9.92 18.46 31.88
CA GLY A 78 -10.46 17.22 31.29
C GLY A 78 -10.38 16.03 32.23
N ALA A 79 -9.26 15.85 32.94
CA ALA A 79 -9.08 14.81 33.94
C ALA A 79 -10.08 14.95 35.10
N GLU A 80 -10.23 16.16 35.64
CA GLU A 80 -11.18 16.44 36.72
C GLU A 80 -12.62 16.16 36.28
N ARG A 81 -12.99 16.53 35.05
CA ARG A 81 -14.31 16.25 34.50
C ARG A 81 -14.54 14.76 34.25
N PHE A 82 -13.54 14.07 33.68
CA PHE A 82 -13.57 12.62 33.45
C PHE A 82 -13.78 11.86 34.76
N ALA A 83 -13.03 12.18 35.80
CA ALA A 83 -13.15 11.54 37.11
C ALA A 83 -14.57 11.66 37.71
N ARG A 84 -15.22 12.82 37.56
CA ARG A 84 -16.57 13.05 38.09
C ARG A 84 -17.69 12.41 37.27
N THR A 85 -17.50 12.22 35.96
CA THR A 85 -18.59 11.87 35.04
C THR A 85 -18.42 10.51 34.40
N CYS A 86 -17.19 10.16 33.99
CA CYS A 86 -16.90 9.03 33.09
C CYS A 86 -16.25 7.85 33.83
N ALA A 87 -15.42 8.14 34.85
CA ALA A 87 -14.58 7.16 35.52
C ALA A 87 -15.36 6.01 36.16
N ARG A 88 -16.57 6.26 36.68
CA ARG A 88 -17.42 5.24 37.29
C ARG A 88 -17.77 4.07 36.38
N CYS A 89 -17.79 4.32 35.03
CA CYS A 89 -18.05 3.28 34.03
C CYS A 89 -16.78 2.87 33.30
N HIS A 90 -15.89 3.81 33.00
CA HIS A 90 -14.72 3.56 32.16
C HIS A 90 -13.41 3.40 32.93
N GLY A 91 -13.45 3.42 34.29
CA GLY A 91 -12.27 3.32 35.14
C GLY A 91 -11.53 4.65 35.29
N GLU A 92 -10.75 4.82 36.37
CA GLU A 92 -10.11 6.10 36.75
C GLU A 92 -9.11 6.60 35.70
N VAL A 93 -8.44 5.70 35.02
CA VAL A 93 -7.50 5.97 33.91
C VAL A 93 -8.02 5.44 32.57
N ALA A 94 -9.34 5.38 32.43
CA ALA A 94 -10.02 4.96 31.20
C ALA A 94 -9.71 3.50 30.75
N GLN A 95 -9.26 2.66 31.67
CA GLN A 95 -8.88 1.25 31.45
C GLN A 95 -10.09 0.31 31.26
N GLY A 96 -11.32 0.81 31.47
CA GLY A 96 -12.55 0.02 31.43
C GLY A 96 -13.06 -0.35 32.83
N GLY A 97 -14.29 -0.85 32.86
CA GLY A 97 -15.01 -1.26 34.08
C GLY A 97 -16.40 -1.74 33.68
N ALA A 98 -17.46 -1.11 34.20
CA ALA A 98 -18.84 -1.34 33.75
C ALA A 98 -19.04 -0.94 32.29
N GLY A 99 -18.25 0.01 31.78
CA GLY A 99 -18.14 0.40 30.38
C GLY A 99 -16.82 -0.06 29.75
N PRO A 100 -16.70 0.01 28.43
CA PRO A 100 -15.48 -0.41 27.73
C PRO A 100 -14.28 0.47 28.09
N ALA A 101 -13.06 -0.09 27.97
CA ALA A 101 -11.84 0.70 27.99
C ALA A 101 -11.87 1.75 26.88
N LEU A 102 -11.39 2.98 27.16
CA LEU A 102 -11.30 4.08 26.20
C LEU A 102 -9.86 4.35 25.74
N VAL A 103 -8.88 3.71 26.36
CA VAL A 103 -7.46 3.77 26.02
C VAL A 103 -6.92 2.37 25.79
N GLY A 104 -5.88 2.24 24.95
CA GLY A 104 -5.26 0.95 24.65
C GLY A 104 -6.08 0.06 23.69
N ARG A 105 -7.12 0.59 23.06
CA ARG A 105 -7.96 -0.12 22.06
C ARG A 105 -8.62 0.85 21.08
N SER A 106 -9.05 0.35 19.93
CA SER A 106 -9.90 1.14 19.05
C SER A 106 -11.31 1.31 19.63
N LEU A 107 -11.92 2.46 19.42
CA LEU A 107 -13.26 2.77 19.92
C LEU A 107 -14.30 2.36 18.87
N ALA A 108 -15.37 1.71 19.30
CA ALA A 108 -16.42 1.17 18.42
C ALA A 108 -17.11 2.25 17.55
N HIS A 109 -17.14 3.50 18.02
CA HIS A 109 -17.78 4.62 17.32
C HIS A 109 -16.78 5.60 16.70
N GLY A 110 -15.53 5.13 16.48
CA GLY A 110 -14.44 5.89 15.91
C GLY A 110 -13.50 6.50 16.94
N SER A 111 -12.21 6.53 16.62
CA SER A 111 -11.14 7.02 17.50
C SER A 111 -10.61 8.39 17.12
N SER A 112 -11.17 9.09 16.09
CA SER A 112 -10.82 10.48 15.81
C SER A 112 -11.32 11.39 16.92
N ASP A 113 -10.71 12.56 17.08
CA ASP A 113 -11.12 13.52 18.10
C ASP A 113 -12.59 13.94 17.94
N TRP A 114 -13.03 14.12 16.70
CA TRP A 114 -14.41 14.42 16.39
C TRP A 114 -15.37 13.25 16.68
N ALA A 115 -14.98 12.02 16.36
CA ALA A 115 -15.79 10.85 16.67
C ALA A 115 -15.99 10.69 18.18
N MET A 116 -14.93 10.90 18.98
CA MET A 116 -15.03 10.93 20.44
C MET A 116 -15.89 12.08 20.92
N TYR A 117 -15.73 13.28 20.34
CA TYR A 117 -16.56 14.46 20.66
C TYR A 117 -18.05 14.18 20.48
N ARG A 118 -18.42 13.65 19.31
CA ARG A 118 -19.81 13.28 19.02
C ARG A 118 -20.34 12.23 20.00
N THR A 119 -19.57 11.17 20.24
CA THR A 119 -19.96 10.08 21.14
C THR A 119 -20.19 10.59 22.57
N ILE A 120 -19.34 11.48 23.06
CA ILE A 120 -19.52 12.10 24.39
C ILE A 120 -20.74 13.02 24.42
N ARG A 121 -20.92 13.85 23.37
CA ARG A 121 -22.00 14.86 23.30
C ARG A 121 -23.38 14.23 23.13
N HIS A 122 -23.50 13.21 22.30
CA HIS A 122 -24.80 12.65 21.91
C HIS A 122 -25.08 11.28 22.54
N GLY A 123 -24.08 10.70 23.21
CA GLY A 123 -24.19 9.36 23.75
C GLY A 123 -24.19 8.30 22.63
N VAL A 124 -24.50 7.05 23.02
CA VAL A 124 -24.64 5.91 22.11
C VAL A 124 -26.06 5.37 22.23
N PRO A 125 -26.94 5.57 21.25
CA PRO A 125 -28.33 5.12 21.32
C PRO A 125 -28.44 3.63 21.67
N GLY A 126 -29.39 3.31 22.54
CA GLY A 126 -29.61 1.92 22.99
C GLY A 126 -28.59 1.38 24.00
N THR A 127 -27.72 2.23 24.55
CA THR A 127 -26.73 1.84 25.57
C THR A 127 -26.83 2.73 26.82
N ALA A 128 -26.09 2.34 27.87
CA ALA A 128 -25.95 3.15 29.10
C ALA A 128 -25.08 4.42 28.89
N MET A 129 -24.42 4.55 27.75
CA MET A 129 -23.66 5.76 27.38
C MET A 129 -24.62 6.82 26.87
N GLN A 130 -25.22 7.57 27.80
CA GLN A 130 -26.14 8.67 27.48
C GLN A 130 -25.40 9.99 27.18
N ALA A 131 -26.08 10.96 26.59
CA ALA A 131 -25.58 12.33 26.46
C ALA A 131 -25.46 12.96 27.84
N TRP A 132 -24.26 13.45 28.20
CA TRP A 132 -24.00 13.96 29.56
C TRP A 132 -24.14 15.46 29.71
N GLY A 133 -24.60 16.18 28.67
CA GLY A 133 -24.81 17.63 28.73
C GLY A 133 -23.54 18.45 29.02
N LEU A 134 -22.37 17.92 28.71
CA LEU A 134 -21.11 18.63 28.88
C LEU A 134 -21.04 19.86 27.97
N SER A 135 -20.40 20.93 28.45
CA SER A 135 -20.07 22.04 27.58
C SER A 135 -19.09 21.59 26.48
N ARG A 136 -18.91 22.43 25.48
CA ARG A 136 -17.97 22.21 24.40
C ARG A 136 -16.53 22.09 24.92
N GLU A 137 -16.15 23.03 25.79
CA GLU A 137 -14.82 23.07 26.41
C GLU A 137 -14.54 21.84 27.29
N GLU A 138 -15.56 21.45 28.08
CA GLU A 138 -15.48 20.23 28.91
C GLU A 138 -15.31 18.98 28.05
N THR A 139 -16.05 18.86 26.96
CA THR A 139 -15.94 17.71 26.02
C THR A 139 -14.56 17.62 25.40
N TRP A 140 -14.04 18.74 24.88
CA TRP A 140 -12.70 18.79 24.33
C TRP A 140 -11.61 18.57 25.37
N GLY A 141 -11.79 19.07 26.59
CA GLY A 141 -10.90 18.80 27.72
C GLY A 141 -10.83 17.31 28.06
N VAL A 142 -11.97 16.63 28.10
CA VAL A 142 -12.01 15.15 28.33
C VAL A 142 -11.26 14.42 27.23
N ILE A 143 -11.39 14.82 25.96
CA ILE A 143 -10.65 14.22 24.85
C ILE A 143 -9.15 14.47 24.99
N ALA A 144 -8.73 15.68 25.38
CA ALA A 144 -7.32 15.99 25.65
C ALA A 144 -6.73 15.09 26.76
N PHE A 145 -7.49 14.87 27.83
CA PHE A 145 -7.12 13.93 28.89
C PHE A 145 -6.99 12.48 28.36
N LEU A 146 -7.96 11.98 27.61
CA LEU A 146 -7.93 10.63 27.05
C LEU A 146 -6.72 10.43 26.11
N ARG A 147 -6.37 11.44 25.30
CA ARG A 147 -5.18 11.41 24.44
C ARG A 147 -3.90 11.35 25.26
N GLN A 148 -3.79 12.18 26.31
CA GLN A 148 -2.64 12.15 27.20
C GLN A 148 -2.53 10.80 27.93
N THR A 149 -3.64 10.27 28.45
CA THR A 149 -3.66 8.97 29.14
C THR A 149 -3.25 7.83 28.19
N ALA A 150 -3.70 7.87 26.94
CA ALA A 150 -3.27 6.88 25.94
C ALA A 150 -1.78 7.01 25.64
N PHE A 151 -1.25 8.22 25.55
CA PHE A 151 0.17 8.48 25.35
C PHE A 151 1.01 8.04 26.57
N ASP A 152 0.56 8.36 27.79
CA ASP A 152 1.25 7.98 29.03
C ASP A 152 1.23 6.45 29.24
N ASN A 153 0.13 5.77 28.90
CA ASN A 153 0.06 4.33 28.89
C ASN A 153 1.03 3.71 27.89
N SER A 154 1.12 4.26 26.69
CA SER A 154 2.09 3.78 25.69
C SER A 154 3.54 4.00 26.17
N ARG A 155 3.83 5.12 26.86
CA ARG A 155 5.14 5.37 27.47
C ARG A 155 5.43 4.46 28.65
N ARG A 156 4.45 4.15 29.52
CA ARG A 156 4.63 3.20 30.65
C ARG A 156 4.88 1.80 30.12
N LEU A 157 4.15 1.36 29.10
CA LEU A 157 4.39 0.10 28.41
C LEU A 157 5.80 0.05 27.79
N ALA A 158 6.25 1.17 27.21
CA ALA A 158 7.60 1.32 26.68
C ALA A 158 8.69 1.42 27.77
N ALA A 159 8.36 1.92 28.99
CA ALA A 159 9.29 2.12 30.10
C ALA A 159 9.42 0.93 31.05
N GLY A 160 8.72 -0.20 30.81
CA GLY A 160 8.93 -1.44 31.57
C GLY A 160 8.12 -1.59 32.85
N ASP A 161 7.07 -0.78 33.09
CA ASP A 161 6.08 -1.01 34.14
C ASP A 161 5.00 -2.05 33.74
N ALA A 162 5.36 -2.92 32.80
CA ALA A 162 4.58 -4.09 32.45
C ALA A 162 4.85 -5.16 33.52
N GLY A 163 3.88 -5.41 34.36
CA GLY A 163 3.84 -6.65 35.09
C GLY A 163 4.07 -7.80 34.13
N SER A 164 5.25 -8.42 34.14
CA SER A 164 5.64 -9.61 33.38
C SER A 164 5.48 -9.47 31.85
N ALA A 165 5.99 -8.41 31.22
CA ALA A 165 6.35 -8.48 29.82
C ALA A 165 7.62 -9.33 29.72
N THR A 166 7.52 -10.52 29.13
CA THR A 166 8.68 -11.26 28.66
C THR A 166 9.59 -10.29 27.89
N GLN A 167 10.88 -10.25 28.27
CA GLN A 167 11.87 -9.47 27.50
C GLN A 167 11.66 -9.77 26.00
N PRO A 168 11.70 -8.76 25.11
CA PRO A 168 11.60 -9.01 23.68
C PRO A 168 12.62 -10.10 23.33
N ALA A 169 12.17 -11.12 22.63
CA ALA A 169 13.00 -12.26 22.27
C ALA A 169 14.34 -11.74 21.70
N PRO A 170 15.47 -12.38 22.02
CA PRO A 170 16.76 -12.00 21.47
C PRO A 170 16.63 -11.93 19.94
N LEU A 171 17.16 -10.86 19.34
CA LEU A 171 17.12 -10.64 17.89
C LEU A 171 17.71 -11.87 17.20
N LEU A 172 16.88 -12.68 16.55
CA LEU A 172 17.34 -13.72 15.65
C LEU A 172 17.66 -13.06 14.30
N PRO A 173 18.93 -13.13 13.83
CA PRO A 173 19.27 -12.56 12.54
C PRO A 173 18.62 -13.38 11.41
N SER A 174 18.03 -12.73 10.41
CA SER A 174 17.64 -13.43 9.18
C SER A 174 18.89 -13.78 8.39
N THR A 175 19.01 -15.02 7.95
CA THR A 175 20.17 -15.46 7.14
C THR A 175 19.76 -15.63 5.68
N PRO A 176 20.72 -15.67 4.73
CA PRO A 176 20.43 -16.01 3.34
C PRO A 176 19.71 -17.36 3.18
N GLU A 177 20.02 -18.33 4.05
CA GLU A 177 19.38 -19.65 4.07
C GLU A 177 17.92 -19.55 4.50
N MET A 178 17.61 -18.74 5.52
CA MET A 178 16.22 -18.47 5.95
C MET A 178 15.43 -17.82 4.82
N LEU A 179 16.01 -16.82 4.14
CA LEU A 179 15.36 -16.17 2.98
C LEU A 179 15.09 -17.17 1.84
N LYS A 180 16.02 -18.10 1.59
CA LYS A 180 15.85 -19.18 0.61
C LYS A 180 14.72 -20.13 1.00
N ALA A 181 14.56 -20.40 2.30
CA ALA A 181 13.54 -21.26 2.86
C ALA A 181 12.24 -20.53 3.21
N ALA A 182 12.12 -19.23 2.97
CA ALA A 182 10.98 -18.40 3.42
C ALA A 182 9.60 -18.95 3.03
N GLY A 183 9.48 -19.59 1.85
CA GLY A 183 8.24 -20.20 1.40
C GLY A 183 7.77 -21.42 2.22
N SER A 184 8.63 -21.99 3.06
CA SER A 184 8.31 -23.11 3.95
C SER A 184 8.24 -22.72 5.44
N ASP A 185 8.65 -21.50 5.78
CA ASP A 185 8.60 -20.98 7.15
C ASP A 185 7.16 -20.59 7.52
N ILE A 186 6.75 -20.91 8.75
CA ILE A 186 5.47 -20.50 9.33
C ILE A 186 5.64 -19.51 10.49
N ALA A 187 6.87 -19.39 11.03
CA ALA A 187 7.16 -18.52 12.16
C ALA A 187 7.32 -17.08 11.73
N ASP A 188 7.97 -16.86 10.63
CA ASP A 188 8.36 -15.54 10.12
C ASP A 188 7.68 -15.17 8.79
N TRP A 189 7.71 -13.89 8.44
CA TRP A 189 7.33 -13.38 7.13
C TRP A 189 8.47 -12.52 6.60
N LEU A 190 9.44 -13.17 5.94
CA LEU A 190 10.77 -12.62 5.69
C LEU A 190 10.88 -11.68 4.49
N LEU A 191 9.94 -11.76 3.55
CA LEU A 191 9.95 -10.98 2.31
C LEU A 191 8.56 -10.36 2.06
N PRO A 192 8.43 -9.19 1.45
CA PRO A 192 7.13 -8.58 1.15
C PRO A 192 6.23 -9.50 0.32
N ALA A 193 6.80 -10.22 -0.64
CA ALA A 193 6.10 -11.20 -1.46
C ALA A 193 5.99 -12.60 -0.82
N GLY A 194 6.34 -12.75 0.47
CA GLY A 194 6.31 -13.99 1.26
C GLY A 194 7.50 -14.90 1.06
N SER A 195 7.95 -15.08 -0.19
CA SER A 195 9.09 -15.90 -0.55
C SER A 195 9.77 -15.35 -1.81
N TYR A 196 10.93 -15.88 -2.18
CA TYR A 196 11.57 -15.56 -3.46
C TYR A 196 10.69 -15.92 -4.67
N ALA A 197 9.87 -16.97 -4.55
CA ALA A 197 8.90 -17.33 -5.59
C ALA A 197 7.69 -16.39 -5.68
N ALA A 198 7.60 -15.44 -4.78
CA ALA A 198 6.56 -14.40 -4.74
C ALA A 198 5.10 -14.92 -4.74
N GLN A 199 4.88 -16.11 -4.17
CA GLN A 199 3.57 -16.75 -4.16
C GLN A 199 2.61 -16.16 -3.11
N ARG A 200 3.12 -15.45 -2.09
CA ARG A 200 2.33 -14.93 -0.97
C ARG A 200 1.41 -16.01 -0.35
N PHE A 201 1.97 -17.19 -0.16
CA PHE A 201 1.29 -18.34 0.38
C PHE A 201 1.86 -18.69 1.76
N SER A 202 1.01 -18.75 2.78
CA SER A 202 1.37 -19.23 4.12
C SER A 202 1.07 -20.72 4.27
N ARG A 203 2.04 -21.49 4.70
CA ARG A 203 1.87 -22.92 5.00
C ARG A 203 1.24 -23.19 6.37
N ASP A 204 0.98 -22.16 7.17
CA ASP A 204 0.35 -22.30 8.49
C ASP A 204 -1.11 -22.75 8.34
N THR A 205 -1.51 -23.73 9.14
CA THR A 205 -2.83 -24.38 9.13
C THR A 205 -3.62 -24.16 10.43
N GLN A 206 -3.18 -23.29 11.32
CA GLN A 206 -3.93 -23.05 12.57
C GLN A 206 -5.25 -22.32 12.31
N ILE A 207 -5.23 -21.33 11.38
CA ILE A 207 -6.43 -20.63 10.91
C ILE A 207 -6.87 -21.28 9.61
N THR A 208 -8.10 -21.82 9.60
CA THR A 208 -8.66 -22.61 8.49
C THR A 208 -10.05 -22.11 8.11
N SER A 209 -10.58 -22.56 6.99
CA SER A 209 -11.96 -22.29 6.59
C SER A 209 -13.00 -22.74 7.64
N ALA A 210 -12.69 -23.73 8.47
CA ALA A 210 -13.58 -24.22 9.51
C ALA A 210 -13.62 -23.31 10.77
N ASN A 211 -12.57 -22.53 11.06
CA ASN A 211 -12.48 -21.76 12.30
C ASN A 211 -12.26 -20.25 12.11
N VAL A 212 -12.06 -19.78 10.87
CA VAL A 212 -11.81 -18.35 10.57
C VAL A 212 -12.92 -17.43 11.06
N ALA A 213 -14.15 -17.92 11.19
CA ALA A 213 -15.28 -17.16 11.73
C ALA A 213 -15.03 -16.70 13.19
N GLN A 214 -14.10 -17.34 13.91
CA GLN A 214 -13.71 -16.98 15.27
C GLN A 214 -12.53 -16.00 15.33
N LEU A 215 -11.97 -15.60 14.18
CA LEU A 215 -10.82 -14.69 14.11
C LEU A 215 -11.17 -13.34 14.73
N THR A 216 -10.33 -12.87 15.64
CA THR A 216 -10.57 -11.64 16.39
C THR A 216 -9.30 -10.81 16.52
N VAL A 217 -9.46 -9.52 16.77
CA VAL A 217 -8.35 -8.59 17.04
C VAL A 217 -7.65 -8.98 18.34
N ARG A 218 -6.32 -9.10 18.29
CA ARG A 218 -5.47 -9.36 19.46
C ARG A 218 -4.75 -8.11 19.91
N TRP A 219 -4.28 -7.30 18.96
CA TRP A 219 -3.63 -6.04 19.23
C TRP A 219 -3.83 -5.05 18.09
N ILE A 220 -3.73 -3.77 18.41
CA ILE A 220 -3.73 -2.66 17.47
C ILE A 220 -2.57 -1.75 17.83
N HIS A 221 -1.74 -1.44 16.83
CA HIS A 221 -0.74 -0.39 16.91
C HIS A 221 -1.19 0.81 16.09
N GLN A 222 -1.30 1.98 16.70
CA GLN A 222 -1.67 3.22 16.02
C GLN A 222 -0.43 4.01 15.64
N PHE A 223 -0.30 4.33 14.36
CA PHE A 223 0.76 5.20 13.87
C PHE A 223 0.45 6.66 14.16
N ASN A 224 1.46 7.43 14.57
CA ASN A 224 1.34 8.88 14.74
C ASN A 224 1.65 9.57 13.41
N ILE A 225 0.77 9.44 12.44
CA ILE A 225 0.83 10.08 11.13
C ILE A 225 -0.50 10.78 10.84
N ALA A 226 -0.46 11.98 10.26
CA ALA A 226 -1.65 12.73 9.89
C ALA A 226 -2.06 12.39 8.44
N ASP A 227 -3.32 12.05 8.22
CA ASP A 227 -4.01 11.95 6.91
C ASP A 227 -3.25 11.22 5.79
N GLN A 228 -2.43 10.23 6.13
CA GLN A 228 -1.65 9.45 5.18
C GLN A 228 -2.02 7.97 5.25
N ILE A 229 -1.87 7.27 4.13
CA ILE A 229 -2.18 5.85 4.00
C ILE A 229 -0.88 5.05 4.09
N VAL A 230 -0.89 3.97 4.90
CA VAL A 230 0.25 3.05 5.02
C VAL A 230 0.12 1.96 3.96
N GLU A 231 1.08 1.93 3.02
CA GLU A 231 1.20 0.90 1.98
C GLU A 231 2.26 -0.16 2.31
N SER A 232 2.86 -0.07 3.48
CA SER A 232 3.94 -0.95 3.92
C SER A 232 3.42 -2.36 4.22
N VAL A 233 4.01 -3.35 3.56
CA VAL A 233 3.84 -4.76 3.93
C VAL A 233 4.79 -5.06 5.09
N PRO A 234 4.29 -5.49 6.25
CA PRO A 234 5.15 -5.80 7.38
C PRO A 234 6.09 -6.96 7.10
N ILE A 235 7.33 -6.86 7.59
CA ILE A 235 8.29 -7.97 7.65
C ILE A 235 8.36 -8.46 9.09
N VAL A 236 8.27 -9.77 9.29
CA VAL A 236 8.36 -10.38 10.64
C VAL A 236 9.56 -11.31 10.68
N VAL A 237 10.44 -11.08 11.66
CA VAL A 237 11.66 -11.85 11.90
C VAL A 237 11.86 -12.03 13.40
N GLY A 238 11.92 -13.27 13.87
CA GLY A 238 12.27 -13.60 15.25
C GLY A 238 11.40 -12.89 16.29
N GLY A 239 10.10 -12.76 16.06
CA GLY A 239 9.16 -12.10 16.96
C GLY A 239 9.15 -10.57 16.88
N ARG A 240 9.89 -9.97 15.95
CA ARG A 240 9.86 -8.53 15.65
C ARG A 240 9.19 -8.26 14.31
N LEU A 241 8.42 -7.20 14.27
CA LEU A 241 7.72 -6.73 13.08
C LEU A 241 8.29 -5.36 12.68
N TYR A 242 8.65 -5.22 11.41
CA TYR A 242 9.18 -3.97 10.84
C TYR A 242 8.22 -3.41 9.82
N VAL A 243 8.00 -2.10 9.88
CA VAL A 243 7.06 -1.38 9.00
C VAL A 243 7.59 0.00 8.67
N THR A 244 7.30 0.49 7.46
CA THR A 244 7.60 1.86 7.03
C THR A 244 6.35 2.73 7.02
N LEU A 245 6.54 4.03 7.21
CA LEU A 245 5.47 5.01 7.19
C LEU A 245 5.70 6.07 6.10
N PRO A 246 4.64 6.68 5.57
CA PRO A 246 4.75 7.69 4.52
C PRO A 246 5.58 8.93 4.87
N ASN A 247 5.70 9.25 6.16
CA ASN A 247 6.52 10.37 6.65
C ASN A 247 8.04 10.06 6.73
N GLY A 248 8.47 8.93 6.16
CA GLY A 248 9.87 8.48 6.19
C GLY A 248 10.29 7.81 7.50
N ALA A 249 9.33 7.42 8.35
CA ALA A 249 9.65 6.66 9.54
C ALA A 249 9.73 5.16 9.25
N VAL A 250 10.61 4.48 9.98
CA VAL A 250 10.70 3.02 10.09
C VAL A 250 10.48 2.66 11.54
N GLN A 251 9.59 1.71 11.80
CA GLN A 251 9.31 1.24 13.16
C GLN A 251 9.60 -0.25 13.28
N ALA A 252 10.13 -0.66 14.43
CA ALA A 252 10.14 -2.03 14.89
C ALA A 252 9.13 -2.19 16.02
N LEU A 253 8.31 -3.23 15.92
CA LEU A 253 7.27 -3.57 16.88
C LEU A 253 7.48 -4.99 17.38
N ASP A 254 7.01 -5.28 18.57
CA ASP A 254 6.82 -6.65 19.06
C ASP A 254 5.66 -7.29 18.29
N SER A 255 5.88 -8.43 17.66
CA SER A 255 4.90 -9.04 16.76
C SER A 255 3.73 -9.71 17.49
N ALA A 256 3.88 -10.02 18.79
CA ALA A 256 2.81 -10.60 19.60
C ALA A 256 1.86 -9.56 20.18
N THR A 257 2.35 -8.34 20.41
CA THR A 257 1.62 -7.30 21.17
C THR A 257 1.38 -6.01 20.38
N GLY A 258 2.12 -5.79 19.27
CA GLY A 258 2.11 -4.53 18.53
C GLY A 258 2.83 -3.37 19.25
N ALA A 259 3.51 -3.64 20.39
CA ALA A 259 4.23 -2.61 21.12
C ALA A 259 5.45 -2.11 20.32
N GLN A 260 5.64 -0.79 20.27
CA GLN A 260 6.80 -0.21 19.60
C GLN A 260 8.08 -0.48 20.39
N ILE A 261 9.10 -1.01 19.69
CA ILE A 261 10.44 -1.25 20.23
C ILE A 261 11.34 -0.03 19.94
N TRP A 262 11.41 0.41 18.68
CA TRP A 262 12.14 1.58 18.28
C TRP A 262 11.50 2.24 17.04
N GLN A 263 11.90 3.49 16.78
CA GLN A 263 11.55 4.23 15.57
C GLN A 263 12.77 5.02 15.08
N TYR A 264 13.04 4.93 13.79
CA TYR A 264 13.92 5.81 13.05
C TYR A 264 13.07 6.71 12.14
N THR A 265 13.47 7.96 11.92
CA THR A 265 12.73 8.88 11.04
C THR A 265 13.69 9.68 10.17
N ARG A 266 13.45 9.63 8.85
CA ARG A 266 14.08 10.48 7.85
C ARG A 266 12.99 11.18 7.05
N PRO A 267 12.58 12.41 7.42
CA PRO A 267 11.58 13.15 6.66
C PRO A 267 12.08 13.40 5.23
N PRO A 268 11.21 13.27 4.22
CA PRO A 268 11.60 13.67 2.87
C PRO A 268 11.92 15.17 2.81
N PRO A 269 12.81 15.60 1.90
CA PRO A 269 13.12 17.01 1.69
C PRO A 269 11.85 17.83 1.39
N ALA A 270 11.81 19.08 1.86
CA ALA A 270 10.64 19.95 1.71
C ALA A 270 10.34 20.32 0.24
N ASP A 271 11.36 20.27 -0.61
CA ASP A 271 11.29 20.56 -2.05
C ASP A 271 11.07 19.31 -2.92
N ILE A 272 10.86 18.14 -2.31
CA ILE A 272 10.66 16.90 -3.04
C ILE A 272 9.43 16.98 -3.94
N ARG A 273 9.57 16.46 -5.14
CA ARG A 273 8.48 16.34 -6.11
C ARG A 273 8.25 14.87 -6.43
N LEU A 274 7.03 14.42 -6.24
CA LEU A 274 6.60 13.05 -6.51
C LEU A 274 5.41 13.10 -7.48
N CYS A 275 5.29 12.10 -8.35
CA CYS A 275 4.14 12.00 -9.26
C CYS A 275 2.83 11.86 -8.50
N CYS A 276 2.85 11.10 -7.44
CA CYS A 276 1.66 10.53 -6.86
C CYS A 276 1.52 10.95 -5.39
N ILE A 277 1.76 10.07 -4.44
CA ILE A 277 1.67 10.33 -3.00
C ILE A 277 2.98 9.97 -2.30
N THR A 278 3.18 10.49 -1.10
CA THR A 278 4.24 9.99 -0.24
C THR A 278 3.93 8.56 0.16
N THR A 279 4.73 7.60 -0.30
CA THR A 279 4.52 6.18 -0.01
C THR A 279 5.84 5.46 0.17
N ASN A 280 5.84 4.46 1.05
CA ASN A 280 6.92 3.50 1.19
C ASN A 280 6.31 2.13 1.51
N ARG A 281 6.70 1.09 0.75
CA ARG A 281 6.05 -0.22 0.78
C ARG A 281 6.77 -1.27 1.60
N GLY A 282 7.74 -0.86 2.43
CA GLY A 282 8.35 -1.76 3.40
C GLY A 282 9.87 -1.76 3.44
N VAL A 283 10.39 -2.70 4.19
CA VAL A 283 11.82 -2.89 4.44
C VAL A 283 12.28 -4.27 3.98
N ALA A 284 13.60 -4.45 3.91
CA ALA A 284 14.23 -5.77 3.93
C ALA A 284 14.96 -5.98 5.27
N VAL A 285 15.08 -7.24 5.69
CA VAL A 285 15.90 -7.61 6.86
C VAL A 285 16.89 -8.67 6.44
N LEU A 286 18.18 -8.44 6.69
CA LEU A 286 19.25 -9.39 6.42
C LEU A 286 20.33 -9.27 7.51
N GLY A 287 20.65 -10.37 8.16
CA GLY A 287 21.53 -10.37 9.31
C GLY A 287 20.90 -9.59 10.48
N LYS A 288 21.65 -8.67 11.03
CA LYS A 288 21.22 -7.76 12.10
C LYS A 288 20.89 -6.35 11.56
N ARG A 289 20.49 -6.24 10.30
CA ARG A 289 20.21 -4.96 9.66
C ARG A 289 18.84 -4.92 9.03
N VAL A 290 18.23 -3.74 9.10
CA VAL A 290 17.02 -3.37 8.38
C VAL A 290 17.40 -2.41 7.26
N TYR A 291 16.96 -2.67 6.06
CA TYR A 291 17.26 -1.86 4.88
C TYR A 291 15.98 -1.21 4.36
N VAL A 292 16.10 0.05 4.01
CA VAL A 292 14.96 0.83 3.51
C VAL A 292 15.39 1.77 2.38
N GLY A 293 14.60 1.80 1.31
CA GLY A 293 14.69 2.83 0.29
C GLY A 293 13.91 4.07 0.72
N THR A 294 14.36 5.26 0.32
CA THR A 294 13.74 6.52 0.73
C THR A 294 13.20 7.31 -0.46
N LEU A 295 12.28 8.25 -0.18
CA LEU A 295 11.68 9.07 -1.22
C LEU A 295 12.68 10.05 -1.86
N ASP A 296 13.75 10.41 -1.16
CA ASP A 296 14.87 11.18 -1.69
C ASP A 296 15.95 10.31 -2.37
N ALA A 297 15.54 9.10 -2.81
CA ALA A 297 16.35 8.15 -3.57
C ALA A 297 17.64 7.70 -2.88
N HIS A 298 17.60 7.50 -1.57
CA HIS A 298 18.68 6.87 -0.79
C HIS A 298 18.32 5.43 -0.42
N LEU A 299 19.33 4.60 -0.19
CA LEU A 299 19.24 3.29 0.42
C LEU A 299 19.94 3.35 1.77
N LEU A 300 19.24 2.98 2.83
CA LEU A 300 19.73 3.05 4.21
C LEU A 300 19.88 1.65 4.80
N ALA A 301 20.85 1.47 5.70
CA ALA A 301 20.89 0.35 6.63
C ALA A 301 20.76 0.84 8.06
N LEU A 302 19.87 0.24 8.82
CA LEU A 302 19.63 0.49 10.22
C LEU A 302 20.01 -0.76 11.03
N ASP A 303 20.48 -0.60 12.26
CA ASP A 303 20.62 -1.70 13.21
C ASP A 303 19.23 -2.26 13.57
N ALA A 304 19.01 -3.55 13.41
CA ALA A 304 17.70 -4.17 13.60
C ALA A 304 17.27 -4.20 15.09
N ALA A 305 18.20 -4.07 16.03
CA ALA A 305 17.90 -4.06 17.45
C ALA A 305 17.53 -2.65 17.95
N THR A 306 18.19 -1.62 17.45
CA THR A 306 18.15 -0.26 17.98
C THR A 306 17.54 0.77 17.04
N GLY A 307 17.51 0.52 15.72
CA GLY A 307 17.11 1.48 14.70
C GLY A 307 18.18 2.52 14.37
N GLU A 308 19.41 2.37 14.88
CA GLU A 308 20.53 3.26 14.60
C GLU A 308 20.94 3.18 13.12
N LEU A 309 21.22 4.32 12.50
CA LEU A 309 21.71 4.40 11.12
C LEU A 309 23.16 3.88 11.04
N LEU A 310 23.38 2.84 10.24
CA LEU A 310 24.68 2.22 10.03
C LEU A 310 25.38 2.75 8.78
N TRP A 311 24.65 2.93 7.69
CA TRP A 311 25.14 3.55 6.47
C TRP A 311 23.99 4.15 5.63
N ASP A 312 24.32 5.13 4.79
CA ASP A 312 23.42 5.88 3.92
C ASP A 312 24.06 6.00 2.52
N GLN A 313 23.42 5.41 1.52
CA GLN A 313 23.90 5.40 0.14
C GLN A 313 22.95 6.16 -0.78
N THR A 314 23.42 7.23 -1.41
CA THR A 314 22.68 7.91 -2.47
C THR A 314 22.58 7.02 -3.71
N VAL A 315 21.37 6.77 -4.18
CA VAL A 315 21.07 5.93 -5.36
C VAL A 315 20.92 6.76 -6.63
N ALA A 316 20.20 7.89 -6.52
CA ALA A 316 19.98 8.83 -7.61
C ALA A 316 19.67 10.23 -7.06
N ASP A 317 19.66 11.27 -7.92
CA ASP A 317 19.27 12.62 -7.51
C ASP A 317 17.74 12.76 -7.54
N TYR A 318 17.12 12.93 -6.38
CA TYR A 318 15.67 13.11 -6.25
C TYR A 318 15.15 14.38 -6.96
N ARG A 319 16.01 15.38 -7.18
CA ARG A 319 15.65 16.63 -7.87
C ARG A 319 15.33 16.40 -9.35
N GLU A 320 15.85 15.31 -9.92
CA GLU A 320 15.52 14.86 -11.27
C GLU A 320 14.17 14.13 -11.34
N GLY A 321 13.56 13.82 -10.18
CA GLY A 321 12.29 13.10 -10.07
C GLY A 321 12.44 11.64 -9.60
N TYR A 322 13.65 11.19 -9.29
CA TYR A 322 13.88 9.84 -8.77
C TYR A 322 13.44 9.67 -7.33
N SER A 323 12.92 8.49 -6.98
CA SER A 323 12.59 8.08 -5.62
C SER A 323 12.64 6.55 -5.46
N ILE A 324 12.69 6.04 -4.23
CA ILE A 324 12.55 4.61 -3.95
C ILE A 324 11.31 4.41 -3.10
N THR A 325 10.33 3.69 -3.63
CA THR A 325 9.02 3.48 -3.01
C THR A 325 8.76 2.04 -2.58
N SER A 326 9.58 1.08 -3.05
CA SER A 326 9.47 -0.35 -2.73
C SER A 326 10.54 -0.80 -1.73
N ALA A 327 10.25 -1.91 -1.05
CA ALA A 327 11.24 -2.58 -0.22
C ALA A 327 12.39 -3.11 -1.08
N PRO A 328 13.65 -3.03 -0.62
CA PRO A 328 14.75 -3.74 -1.26
C PRO A 328 14.55 -5.27 -1.20
N LEU A 329 15.06 -6.00 -2.17
CA LEU A 329 15.06 -7.46 -2.19
C LEU A 329 16.46 -7.98 -1.80
N PRO A 330 16.63 -8.61 -0.64
CA PRO A 330 17.90 -9.20 -0.26
C PRO A 330 18.11 -10.56 -0.96
N VAL A 331 19.27 -10.77 -1.58
CA VAL A 331 19.67 -12.05 -2.21
C VAL A 331 21.14 -12.30 -1.92
N GLY A 332 21.45 -13.32 -1.10
CA GLY A 332 22.82 -13.55 -0.63
C GLY A 332 23.34 -12.36 0.16
N ASP A 333 24.42 -11.76 -0.29
CA ASP A 333 25.04 -10.53 0.25
C ASP A 333 24.60 -9.26 -0.51
N LEU A 334 23.69 -9.38 -1.45
CA LEU A 334 23.20 -8.28 -2.27
C LEU A 334 21.87 -7.73 -1.75
N LEU A 335 21.70 -6.42 -1.90
CA LEU A 335 20.43 -5.72 -1.80
C LEU A 335 20.05 -5.20 -3.18
N ILE A 336 18.95 -5.69 -3.72
CA ILE A 336 18.48 -5.28 -5.04
C ILE A 336 17.35 -4.28 -4.88
N THR A 337 17.44 -3.16 -5.56
CA THR A 337 16.39 -2.14 -5.55
C THR A 337 16.11 -1.63 -6.95
N GLY A 338 14.83 -1.39 -7.21
CA GLY A 338 14.39 -0.60 -8.34
C GLY A 338 14.37 0.90 -8.02
N ILE A 339 13.90 1.68 -8.98
CA ILE A 339 13.79 3.13 -8.89
C ILE A 339 12.43 3.59 -9.43
N ALA A 340 11.78 4.55 -8.77
CA ALA A 340 10.58 5.24 -9.21
C ALA A 340 10.92 6.57 -9.89
N GLY A 341 9.93 7.18 -10.55
CA GLY A 341 10.04 8.47 -11.23
C GLY A 341 9.74 8.39 -12.74
N GLY A 342 8.96 7.38 -13.19
CA GLY A 342 8.63 7.17 -14.60
C GLY A 342 7.87 8.33 -15.24
N ASP A 343 7.08 9.04 -14.45
CA ASP A 343 6.32 10.23 -14.88
C ASP A 343 7.19 11.51 -15.02
N PHE A 344 8.48 11.41 -14.74
CA PHE A 344 9.47 12.45 -14.96
C PHE A 344 10.39 12.07 -16.13
N PRO A 345 11.15 13.00 -16.71
CA PRO A 345 12.09 12.68 -17.78
C PRO A 345 13.32 11.95 -17.22
N THR A 346 13.11 10.75 -16.66
CA THR A 346 14.14 9.91 -16.07
C THR A 346 14.49 8.71 -16.96
N ARG A 347 15.52 7.97 -16.58
CA ARG A 347 15.90 6.68 -17.17
C ARG A 347 15.86 5.61 -16.10
N GLY A 348 14.95 4.64 -16.23
CA GLY A 348 14.79 3.56 -15.27
C GLY A 348 16.02 2.64 -15.17
N PHE A 349 16.18 2.01 -14.00
CA PHE A 349 17.23 1.01 -13.76
C PHE A 349 16.88 0.10 -12.58
N VAL A 350 17.51 -1.07 -12.54
CA VAL A 350 17.63 -1.95 -11.36
C VAL A 350 19.07 -1.92 -10.90
N SER A 351 19.31 -1.88 -9.59
CA SER A 351 20.67 -1.88 -9.03
C SER A 351 20.81 -2.87 -7.90
N ALA A 352 21.98 -3.46 -7.76
CA ALA A 352 22.37 -4.25 -6.59
C ALA A 352 23.48 -3.55 -5.81
N TYR A 353 23.37 -3.61 -4.50
CA TYR A 353 24.30 -3.03 -3.56
C TYR A 353 24.81 -4.11 -2.61
N ASP A 354 26.04 -3.97 -2.14
CA ASP A 354 26.59 -4.77 -1.08
C ASP A 354 25.85 -4.51 0.24
N ALA A 355 25.28 -5.52 0.86
CA ALA A 355 24.46 -5.38 2.05
C ALA A 355 25.27 -4.90 3.28
N ALA A 356 26.57 -5.20 3.35
CA ALA A 356 27.41 -4.82 4.47
C ALA A 356 27.83 -3.35 4.40
N THR A 357 28.10 -2.83 3.19
CA THR A 357 28.76 -1.54 2.98
C THR A 357 27.92 -0.49 2.27
N GLY A 358 26.83 -0.92 1.57
CA GLY A 358 26.03 -0.04 0.70
C GLY A 358 26.72 0.26 -0.65
N ALA A 359 27.87 -0.34 -0.95
CA ALA A 359 28.58 -0.09 -2.21
C ALA A 359 27.82 -0.67 -3.40
N LEU A 360 27.71 0.11 -4.47
CA LEU A 360 27.11 -0.37 -5.73
C LEU A 360 27.92 -1.54 -6.32
N ARG A 361 27.24 -2.65 -6.60
CA ARG A 361 27.83 -3.86 -7.22
C ARG A 361 27.58 -3.88 -8.71
N TRP A 362 26.32 -3.61 -9.14
CA TRP A 362 25.94 -3.46 -10.54
C TRP A 362 24.70 -2.60 -10.69
N ARG A 363 24.52 -2.02 -11.90
CA ARG A 363 23.32 -1.29 -12.30
C ARG A 363 22.99 -1.64 -13.75
N THR A 364 21.71 -1.99 -14.00
CA THR A 364 21.20 -2.30 -15.32
C THR A 364 20.11 -1.32 -15.68
N TYR A 365 20.34 -0.53 -16.70
CA TYR A 365 19.34 0.43 -17.21
C TYR A 365 18.27 -0.30 -18.02
N THR A 366 17.02 0.11 -17.85
CA THR A 366 15.86 -0.46 -18.53
C THR A 366 15.64 0.12 -19.93
N ILE A 367 16.29 1.24 -20.25
CA ILE A 367 16.33 1.81 -21.57
C ILE A 367 17.76 1.64 -22.09
N PRO A 368 17.95 0.92 -23.21
CA PRO A 368 19.29 0.64 -23.73
C PRO A 368 19.99 1.92 -24.21
N ALA A 369 21.31 1.96 -24.05
CA ALA A 369 22.15 2.99 -24.64
C ALA A 369 22.27 2.78 -26.16
N PRO A 370 22.60 3.83 -26.93
CA PRO A 370 22.83 3.71 -28.36
C PRO A 370 23.82 2.59 -28.69
N GLY A 371 23.43 1.66 -29.55
CA GLY A 371 24.22 0.48 -29.95
C GLY A 371 23.99 -0.75 -29.08
N GLU A 372 23.31 -0.66 -27.93
CA GLU A 372 22.87 -1.82 -27.18
C GLU A 372 21.61 -2.46 -27.80
N ALA A 373 21.38 -3.74 -27.53
CA ALA A 373 20.21 -4.46 -28.01
C ALA A 373 18.90 -3.75 -27.58
N GLY A 374 18.00 -3.51 -28.54
CA GLY A 374 16.73 -2.81 -28.31
C GLY A 374 16.81 -1.28 -28.42
N SER A 375 18.01 -0.69 -28.61
CA SER A 375 18.14 0.76 -28.77
C SER A 375 17.52 1.27 -30.06
N ASP A 376 17.39 0.44 -31.08
CA ASP A 376 16.71 0.69 -32.35
C ASP A 376 15.18 0.85 -32.21
N THR A 377 14.61 0.46 -31.07
CA THR A 377 13.19 0.62 -30.75
C THR A 377 12.86 2.00 -30.16
N TRP A 378 13.86 2.86 -29.97
CA TRP A 378 13.75 4.21 -29.45
C TRP A 378 14.30 5.23 -30.46
N PRO A 379 13.62 6.35 -30.67
CA PRO A 379 14.29 7.51 -31.28
C PRO A 379 15.44 7.99 -30.39
N ALA A 380 16.57 8.36 -30.99
CA ALA A 380 17.82 8.65 -30.27
C ALA A 380 17.69 9.66 -29.13
N ASP A 381 16.84 10.68 -29.30
CA ASP A 381 16.66 11.74 -28.30
C ASP A 381 15.69 11.34 -27.17
N SER A 382 14.78 10.41 -27.41
CA SER A 382 13.78 10.00 -26.41
C SER A 382 14.31 8.98 -25.40
N ALA A 383 15.32 8.17 -25.75
CA ALA A 383 15.87 7.12 -24.90
C ALA A 383 16.42 7.65 -23.55
N ARG A 384 16.94 8.88 -23.52
CA ARG A 384 17.52 9.49 -22.30
C ARG A 384 16.47 9.85 -21.25
N HIS A 385 15.20 10.02 -21.64
CA HIS A 385 14.10 10.51 -20.84
C HIS A 385 12.89 9.58 -20.89
N GLY A 386 13.12 8.33 -21.28
CA GLY A 386 12.06 7.40 -21.67
C GLY A 386 11.35 6.72 -20.52
N GLY A 387 11.57 7.06 -19.26
CA GLY A 387 10.89 6.44 -18.11
C GLY A 387 11.33 4.99 -17.88
N ALA A 388 10.43 4.04 -18.07
CA ALA A 388 10.63 2.59 -17.87
C ALA A 388 11.20 2.26 -16.48
N THR A 389 10.72 2.93 -15.43
CA THR A 389 11.20 2.77 -14.05
C THR A 389 10.78 1.44 -13.45
N THR A 390 11.39 1.06 -12.33
CA THR A 390 11.35 -0.30 -11.76
C THR A 390 10.83 -0.26 -10.32
N TRP A 391 9.84 0.57 -10.06
CA TRP A 391 9.34 0.94 -8.72
C TRP A 391 8.60 -0.17 -7.95
N GLY A 392 8.37 -1.33 -8.58
CA GLY A 392 7.88 -2.54 -7.92
C GLY A 392 9.00 -3.35 -7.27
N ILE A 393 8.67 -4.55 -6.77
CA ILE A 393 9.63 -5.53 -6.26
C ILE A 393 9.66 -6.74 -7.19
N GLY A 394 10.84 -7.36 -7.35
CA GLY A 394 11.03 -8.55 -8.18
C GLY A 394 10.78 -9.87 -7.46
N ALA A 395 10.77 -10.95 -8.23
CA ALA A 395 10.87 -12.33 -7.77
C ALA A 395 12.27 -12.89 -8.09
N TYR A 396 12.70 -13.93 -7.38
CA TYR A 396 14.02 -14.54 -7.59
C TYR A 396 13.92 -16.07 -7.64
N ASP A 397 14.56 -16.68 -8.62
CA ASP A 397 14.73 -18.14 -8.68
C ASP A 397 16.15 -18.51 -8.25
N PRO A 398 16.34 -19.10 -7.05
CA PRO A 398 17.65 -19.47 -6.56
C PRO A 398 18.29 -20.66 -7.28
N GLU A 399 17.52 -21.45 -8.05
CA GLU A 399 18.04 -22.56 -8.83
C GLU A 399 18.61 -22.08 -10.16
N LEU A 400 17.94 -21.09 -10.78
CA LEU A 400 18.37 -20.50 -12.04
C LEU A 400 19.34 -19.33 -11.86
N GLY A 401 19.41 -18.76 -10.67
CA GLY A 401 20.14 -17.52 -10.40
C GLY A 401 19.54 -16.30 -11.10
N LEU A 402 18.25 -16.36 -11.45
CA LEU A 402 17.54 -15.34 -12.22
C LEU A 402 16.65 -14.49 -11.34
N LEU A 403 16.78 -13.17 -11.49
CA LEU A 403 15.94 -12.16 -10.91
C LEU A 403 14.90 -11.71 -11.95
N TYR A 404 13.62 -11.75 -11.63
CA TYR A 404 12.54 -11.30 -12.49
C TYR A 404 12.01 -9.96 -12.00
N TRP A 405 12.16 -8.91 -12.82
CA TRP A 405 11.82 -7.56 -12.42
C TRP A 405 10.98 -6.85 -13.48
N GLY A 406 9.83 -6.31 -13.07
CA GLY A 406 8.93 -5.57 -13.95
C GLY A 406 9.39 -4.13 -14.18
N THR A 407 9.09 -3.61 -15.37
CA THR A 407 9.39 -2.23 -15.75
C THR A 407 8.11 -1.43 -15.99
N GLY A 408 8.18 -0.15 -15.70
CA GLY A 408 7.11 0.82 -15.86
C GLY A 408 6.90 1.29 -17.30
N ASN A 409 5.96 2.21 -17.43
CA ASN A 409 5.58 2.85 -18.69
C ASN A 409 6.75 3.61 -19.33
N PRO A 410 6.74 3.76 -20.67
CA PRO A 410 7.63 4.70 -21.33
C PRO A 410 7.13 6.13 -21.17
N ALA A 411 8.02 7.09 -20.98
CA ALA A 411 7.69 8.51 -20.90
C ALA A 411 7.87 9.23 -22.25
N PRO A 412 7.02 10.20 -22.57
CA PRO A 412 5.85 10.69 -21.82
C PRO A 412 4.69 9.68 -21.84
N ASP A 413 3.93 9.58 -20.74
CA ASP A 413 2.97 8.51 -20.48
C ASP A 413 1.85 8.42 -21.51
N TYR A 414 1.25 9.58 -21.86
CA TYR A 414 0.04 9.68 -22.69
C TYR A 414 0.29 10.28 -24.08
N ASN A 415 1.54 10.54 -24.48
CA ASN A 415 1.86 11.09 -25.77
C ASN A 415 3.06 10.40 -26.42
N ALA A 416 2.78 9.42 -27.27
CA ALA A 416 3.79 8.63 -27.96
C ALA A 416 4.28 9.21 -29.28
N VAL A 417 3.95 10.48 -29.61
CA VAL A 417 4.23 11.09 -30.92
C VAL A 417 5.73 11.09 -31.27
N ASN A 418 6.59 11.34 -30.28
CA ASN A 418 8.04 11.42 -30.45
C ASN A 418 8.79 10.15 -30.01
N ARG A 419 8.10 9.06 -29.70
CA ARG A 419 8.73 7.79 -29.32
C ARG A 419 8.20 6.64 -30.17
N ALA A 420 8.46 6.71 -31.46
CA ALA A 420 8.17 5.61 -32.38
C ALA A 420 8.95 4.35 -31.99
N GLY A 421 8.43 3.17 -32.38
CA GLY A 421 8.99 1.88 -32.04
C GLY A 421 8.36 1.29 -30.77
N ASP A 422 8.81 0.10 -30.38
CA ASP A 422 8.26 -0.66 -29.26
C ASP A 422 8.70 -0.15 -27.87
N ASN A 423 9.74 0.68 -27.83
CA ASN A 423 10.29 1.30 -26.61
C ASN A 423 10.79 0.25 -25.59
N LEU A 424 11.65 -0.68 -26.04
CA LEU A 424 12.27 -1.69 -25.16
C LEU A 424 13.20 -1.00 -24.13
N TYR A 425 13.15 -1.38 -22.87
CA TYR A 425 12.38 -2.46 -22.24
C TYR A 425 11.30 -1.90 -21.32
N SER A 426 10.52 -0.92 -21.75
CA SER A 426 9.36 -0.42 -20.99
C SER A 426 8.23 -1.46 -20.99
N CYS A 427 7.35 -1.40 -19.98
CA CYS A 427 6.20 -2.31 -19.80
C CYS A 427 6.57 -3.79 -20.01
N SER A 428 7.70 -4.21 -19.46
CA SER A 428 8.31 -5.53 -19.68
C SER A 428 8.59 -6.26 -18.36
N LEU A 429 8.77 -7.55 -18.44
CA LEU A 429 9.43 -8.34 -17.42
C LEU A 429 10.87 -8.63 -17.90
N LEU A 430 11.84 -8.33 -17.06
CA LEU A 430 13.25 -8.59 -17.30
C LEU A 430 13.69 -9.78 -16.46
N ALA A 431 14.40 -10.74 -17.04
CA ALA A 431 15.17 -11.73 -16.31
C ALA A 431 16.64 -11.32 -16.30
N LEU A 432 17.14 -11.02 -15.11
CA LEU A 432 18.51 -10.57 -14.89
C LEU A 432 19.31 -11.67 -14.17
N ASP A 433 20.53 -11.90 -14.60
CA ASP A 433 21.50 -12.68 -13.82
C ASP A 433 21.79 -11.93 -12.51
N VAL A 434 21.51 -12.53 -11.38
CA VAL A 434 21.54 -11.83 -10.09
C VAL A 434 22.95 -11.39 -9.68
N ALA A 435 23.99 -12.11 -10.10
CA ALA A 435 25.36 -11.80 -9.72
C ALA A 435 25.93 -10.61 -10.50
N THR A 436 25.50 -10.42 -11.74
CA THR A 436 26.08 -9.44 -12.68
C THR A 436 25.14 -8.34 -13.12
N GLY A 437 23.82 -8.52 -12.93
CA GLY A 437 22.78 -7.65 -13.46
C GLY A 437 22.56 -7.81 -14.97
N ARG A 438 23.25 -8.71 -15.65
CA ARG A 438 23.13 -8.90 -17.10
C ARG A 438 21.73 -9.38 -17.48
N LEU A 439 21.10 -8.69 -18.47
CA LEU A 439 19.84 -9.13 -19.04
C LEU A 439 20.00 -10.47 -19.76
N VAL A 440 19.24 -11.48 -19.35
CA VAL A 440 19.23 -12.83 -19.93
C VAL A 440 18.12 -12.95 -20.97
N TRP A 441 16.91 -12.52 -20.61
CA TRP A 441 15.77 -12.44 -21.50
C TRP A 441 14.79 -11.36 -21.03
N HIS A 442 13.87 -10.95 -21.90
CA HIS A 442 12.75 -10.08 -21.58
C HIS A 442 11.47 -10.52 -22.25
N PHE A 443 10.33 -10.09 -21.70
CA PHE A 443 9.03 -10.19 -22.33
C PHE A 443 8.28 -8.87 -22.19
N GLN A 444 7.86 -8.26 -23.30
CA GLN A 444 7.16 -6.97 -23.28
C GLN A 444 5.65 -7.18 -23.34
N PHE A 445 4.93 -6.73 -22.30
CA PHE A 445 3.47 -6.88 -22.18
C PHE A 445 2.68 -5.83 -22.96
N SER A 446 3.18 -4.60 -23.03
CA SER A 446 2.51 -3.47 -23.71
C SER A 446 3.53 -2.70 -24.56
N PRO A 447 3.80 -3.16 -25.80
CA PRO A 447 4.68 -2.45 -26.72
C PRO A 447 4.18 -1.04 -27.00
N ARG A 448 5.08 -0.04 -26.94
CA ARG A 448 4.75 1.37 -27.17
C ARG A 448 3.55 1.84 -26.32
N ASP A 449 3.52 1.48 -25.04
CA ASP A 449 2.43 1.88 -24.15
C ASP A 449 2.24 3.40 -24.17
N ASP A 450 0.97 3.84 -24.21
CA ASP A 450 0.54 5.23 -24.11
C ASP A 450 -0.68 5.40 -23.19
N HIS A 451 -0.82 4.46 -22.22
CA HIS A 451 -1.91 4.42 -21.27
C HIS A 451 -1.43 4.41 -19.81
N ASP A 452 -0.11 4.48 -19.58
CA ASP A 452 0.49 4.38 -18.25
C ASP A 452 0.20 3.00 -17.61
N TRP A 453 0.38 1.92 -18.41
CA TRP A 453 0.19 0.56 -17.92
C TRP A 453 1.51 -0.12 -17.53
N ASP A 454 2.09 0.38 -16.44
CA ASP A 454 3.26 -0.23 -15.83
C ASP A 454 3.15 -1.75 -15.70
N SER A 455 4.20 -2.46 -16.03
CA SER A 455 4.28 -3.91 -15.88
C SER A 455 5.14 -4.31 -14.67
N ILE A 456 4.92 -3.62 -13.54
CA ILE A 456 5.68 -3.79 -12.29
C ILE A 456 5.07 -4.86 -11.35
N GLN A 457 4.02 -5.55 -11.78
CA GLN A 457 3.41 -6.61 -10.98
C GLN A 457 4.42 -7.73 -10.75
N THR A 458 4.64 -8.09 -9.48
CA THR A 458 5.55 -9.18 -9.13
C THR A 458 4.99 -10.51 -9.63
N PRO A 459 5.68 -11.25 -10.52
CA PRO A 459 5.19 -12.53 -11.00
C PRO A 459 5.30 -13.61 -9.93
N ALA A 460 4.31 -14.50 -9.84
CA ALA A 460 4.43 -15.71 -9.04
C ALA A 460 5.23 -16.77 -9.81
N LEU A 461 6.31 -17.28 -9.23
CA LEU A 461 7.04 -18.41 -9.80
C LEU A 461 6.33 -19.70 -9.42
N ILE A 462 5.99 -20.50 -10.41
CA ILE A 462 5.21 -21.72 -10.24
C ILE A 462 5.92 -22.90 -10.92
N ASP A 463 5.94 -24.04 -10.23
CA ASP A 463 6.36 -25.30 -10.80
C ASP A 463 5.11 -26.10 -11.16
N THR A 464 5.01 -26.48 -12.42
CA THR A 464 3.88 -27.21 -12.97
C THR A 464 4.37 -28.53 -13.59
N THR A 465 3.44 -29.38 -13.98
CA THR A 465 3.74 -30.61 -14.71
C THR A 465 2.79 -30.72 -15.89
N GLU A 466 3.33 -30.84 -17.08
CA GLU A 466 2.58 -31.01 -18.30
C GLU A 466 2.98 -32.31 -18.98
N GLY A 467 2.02 -33.24 -19.19
CA GLY A 467 2.32 -34.54 -19.75
C GLY A 467 3.36 -35.38 -18.98
N GLY A 468 3.47 -35.16 -17.65
CA GLY A 468 4.47 -35.80 -16.80
C GLY A 468 5.83 -35.13 -16.80
N VAL A 469 6.02 -34.04 -17.54
CA VAL A 469 7.27 -33.28 -17.63
C VAL A 469 7.21 -32.07 -16.71
N PRO A 470 8.16 -31.91 -15.76
CA PRO A 470 8.25 -30.70 -14.95
C PRO A 470 8.44 -29.44 -15.81
N LYS A 471 7.76 -28.36 -15.48
CA LYS A 471 7.85 -27.06 -16.12
C LYS A 471 8.13 -25.99 -15.08
N LYS A 472 9.05 -25.11 -15.39
CA LYS A 472 9.37 -23.89 -14.63
C LYS A 472 8.64 -22.73 -15.28
N GLU A 473 7.50 -22.32 -14.71
CA GLU A 473 6.68 -21.25 -15.25
C GLU A 473 6.64 -20.05 -14.29
N LEU A 474 6.25 -18.92 -14.79
CA LEU A 474 5.82 -17.77 -13.99
C LEU A 474 4.47 -17.27 -14.49
N ALA A 475 3.67 -16.77 -13.58
CA ALA A 475 2.32 -16.29 -13.89
C ALA A 475 2.12 -14.87 -13.35
N VAL A 476 1.49 -14.00 -14.16
CA VAL A 476 1.22 -12.62 -13.79
C VAL A 476 -0.06 -12.10 -14.44
N ALA A 477 -0.94 -11.49 -13.65
CA ALA A 477 -2.04 -10.66 -14.15
C ALA A 477 -1.50 -9.25 -14.33
N ASN A 478 -1.40 -8.81 -15.58
CA ASN A 478 -0.78 -7.54 -15.93
C ASN A 478 -1.79 -6.39 -15.91
N ARG A 479 -1.32 -5.17 -15.65
CA ARG A 479 -2.11 -3.93 -15.59
C ARG A 479 -2.93 -3.69 -16.86
N ASN A 480 -2.48 -4.20 -18.01
CA ASN A 480 -3.11 -4.10 -19.32
C ASN A 480 -4.39 -4.94 -19.53
N GLY A 481 -4.79 -5.76 -18.54
CA GLY A 481 -6.00 -6.58 -18.56
C GLY A 481 -5.81 -8.02 -19.04
N PHE A 482 -4.59 -8.44 -19.39
CA PHE A 482 -4.27 -9.81 -19.75
C PHE A 482 -3.51 -10.55 -18.65
N PHE A 483 -3.82 -11.81 -18.49
CA PHE A 483 -3.08 -12.78 -17.69
C PHE A 483 -2.08 -13.51 -18.58
N TYR A 484 -0.83 -13.64 -18.11
CA TYR A 484 0.25 -14.25 -18.85
C TYR A 484 0.89 -15.37 -18.05
N VAL A 485 1.23 -16.45 -18.73
CA VAL A 485 2.11 -17.51 -18.24
C VAL A 485 3.29 -17.62 -19.18
N LEU A 486 4.49 -17.49 -18.64
CA LEU A 486 5.74 -17.58 -19.39
C LEU A 486 6.59 -18.73 -18.85
N ASP A 487 7.38 -19.34 -19.73
CA ASP A 487 8.51 -20.17 -19.34
C ASP A 487 9.57 -19.29 -18.66
N ARG A 488 9.88 -19.55 -17.39
CA ARG A 488 10.75 -18.65 -16.63
C ARG A 488 12.25 -18.81 -16.89
N GLU A 489 12.64 -19.88 -17.60
CA GLU A 489 14.03 -20.07 -18.02
C GLU A 489 14.35 -19.25 -19.28
N THR A 490 13.36 -19.13 -20.19
CA THR A 490 13.58 -18.59 -21.53
C THR A 490 12.79 -17.32 -21.84
N GLY A 491 11.79 -16.97 -21.02
CA GLY A 491 10.88 -15.85 -21.26
C GLY A 491 9.84 -16.13 -22.34
N LYS A 492 9.76 -17.33 -22.88
CA LYS A 492 8.81 -17.67 -23.95
C LYS A 492 7.39 -17.65 -23.40
N PHE A 493 6.48 -17.06 -24.20
CA PHE A 493 5.06 -17.11 -23.93
C PHE A 493 4.55 -18.55 -24.01
N VAL A 494 3.85 -18.99 -22.98
CA VAL A 494 3.22 -20.32 -22.93
C VAL A 494 1.74 -20.22 -23.18
N ARG A 495 1.05 -19.33 -22.45
CA ARG A 495 -0.40 -19.07 -22.61
C ARG A 495 -0.80 -17.74 -21.98
N GLY A 496 -1.94 -17.20 -22.39
CA GLY A 496 -2.52 -16.01 -21.79
C GLY A 496 -3.94 -15.79 -22.28
N ALA A 497 -4.71 -15.02 -21.52
CA ALA A 497 -6.08 -14.64 -21.85
C ALA A 497 -6.45 -13.33 -21.15
N PRO A 498 -7.47 -12.59 -21.62
CA PRO A 498 -8.04 -11.50 -20.86
C PRO A 498 -8.57 -12.02 -19.51
N TYR A 499 -8.18 -11.40 -18.42
CA TYR A 499 -8.71 -11.69 -17.10
C TYR A 499 -9.61 -10.58 -16.57
N ALA A 500 -9.61 -9.43 -17.26
CA ALA A 500 -10.46 -8.27 -17.00
C ALA A 500 -10.99 -7.73 -18.34
N LYS A 501 -12.00 -6.87 -18.27
CA LYS A 501 -12.48 -6.16 -19.46
C LYS A 501 -11.35 -5.31 -20.03
N GLN A 502 -11.07 -5.52 -21.29
CA GLN A 502 -10.13 -4.72 -22.07
C GLN A 502 -10.72 -4.41 -23.45
N THR A 503 -10.48 -3.23 -23.98
CA THR A 503 -11.03 -2.78 -25.28
C THR A 503 -9.94 -2.28 -26.22
N TRP A 504 -8.68 -2.39 -25.85
CA TRP A 504 -7.54 -1.85 -26.58
C TRP A 504 -6.86 -2.85 -27.53
N ALA A 505 -7.12 -4.14 -27.33
CA ALA A 505 -6.55 -5.20 -28.14
C ALA A 505 -7.64 -6.25 -28.51
N SER A 506 -7.52 -6.85 -29.69
CA SER A 506 -8.40 -7.93 -30.12
C SER A 506 -8.04 -9.29 -29.50
N GLY A 507 -6.87 -9.40 -28.88
CA GLY A 507 -6.34 -10.62 -28.27
C GLY A 507 -4.82 -10.58 -28.20
N LEU A 508 -4.23 -11.78 -28.00
CA LEU A 508 -2.79 -12.00 -28.02
C LEU A 508 -2.41 -12.81 -29.26
N SER A 509 -1.26 -12.52 -29.86
CA SER A 509 -0.65 -13.33 -30.91
C SER A 509 -0.10 -14.65 -30.36
N ALA A 510 0.39 -15.53 -31.20
CA ALA A 510 0.96 -16.82 -30.83
C ALA A 510 2.19 -16.71 -29.89
N ASP A 511 2.89 -15.58 -29.94
CA ASP A 511 4.04 -15.25 -29.08
C ASP A 511 3.64 -14.35 -27.88
N GLY A 512 2.34 -14.13 -27.67
CA GLY A 512 1.80 -13.40 -26.53
C GLY A 512 1.79 -11.88 -26.68
N ARG A 513 2.12 -11.34 -27.87
CA ARG A 513 2.05 -9.89 -28.12
C ARG A 513 0.60 -9.43 -28.29
N PRO A 514 0.16 -8.35 -27.62
CA PRO A 514 -1.18 -7.82 -27.80
C PRO A 514 -1.40 -7.30 -29.23
N LEU A 515 -2.55 -7.65 -29.81
CA LEU A 515 -3.00 -7.22 -31.14
C LEU A 515 -3.82 -5.93 -30.98
N ARG A 516 -3.14 -4.79 -30.94
CA ARG A 516 -3.72 -3.48 -30.65
C ARG A 516 -4.79 -3.08 -31.66
N LEU A 517 -5.92 -2.54 -31.17
CA LEU A 517 -7.02 -2.03 -31.99
C LEU A 517 -6.80 -0.57 -32.39
N PRO A 518 -7.22 -0.15 -33.60
CA PRO A 518 -7.21 1.26 -33.99
C PRO A 518 -8.09 2.12 -33.09
N GLY A 519 -7.74 3.40 -32.91
CA GLY A 519 -8.53 4.39 -32.17
C GLY A 519 -8.45 4.26 -30.64
N THR A 520 -7.56 3.42 -30.12
CA THR A 520 -7.38 3.22 -28.66
C THR A 520 -6.24 4.05 -28.08
N SER A 521 -5.43 4.72 -28.90
CA SER A 521 -4.41 5.67 -28.41
C SER A 521 -5.04 6.95 -27.90
N PRO A 522 -4.43 7.60 -26.88
CA PRO A 522 -4.83 8.92 -26.43
C PRO A 522 -4.83 9.94 -27.58
N THR A 523 -5.82 10.83 -27.59
CA THR A 523 -5.95 11.94 -28.54
C THR A 523 -6.25 13.22 -27.77
N PRO A 524 -6.08 14.43 -28.38
CA PRO A 524 -6.52 15.67 -27.73
C PRO A 524 -8.03 15.69 -27.41
N GLY A 525 -8.85 15.01 -28.23
CA GLY A 525 -10.30 14.84 -27.99
C GLY A 525 -10.66 13.73 -27.00
N GLY A 526 -9.70 12.93 -26.60
CA GLY A 526 -9.89 11.78 -25.73
C GLY A 526 -10.16 10.47 -26.48
N ALA A 527 -9.77 9.35 -25.85
CA ALA A 527 -10.10 7.99 -26.27
C ALA A 527 -10.59 7.21 -25.03
N TYR A 528 -11.77 6.59 -25.13
CA TYR A 528 -12.33 5.81 -24.01
C TYR A 528 -11.89 4.35 -24.12
N VAL A 529 -11.15 3.88 -23.11
CA VAL A 529 -10.50 2.57 -23.14
C VAL A 529 -10.64 1.85 -21.78
N TYR A 530 -10.80 0.53 -21.82
CA TYR A 530 -10.59 -0.37 -20.70
C TYR A 530 -9.26 -1.12 -20.84
N PRO A 531 -8.49 -1.29 -19.78
CA PRO A 531 -8.65 -0.72 -18.43
C PRO A 531 -8.38 0.78 -18.37
N SER A 532 -8.73 1.42 -17.23
CA SER A 532 -8.33 2.79 -16.92
C SER A 532 -6.82 2.90 -16.65
N THR A 533 -6.31 4.11 -16.44
CA THR A 533 -4.90 4.34 -16.08
C THR A 533 -4.45 3.61 -14.80
N THR A 534 -5.35 3.34 -13.86
CA THR A 534 -5.04 2.46 -12.72
C THR A 534 -4.75 1.02 -13.15
N GLY A 535 -5.26 0.61 -14.33
CA GLY A 535 -5.16 -0.75 -14.84
C GLY A 535 -6.18 -1.71 -14.25
N ALA A 536 -6.20 -2.93 -14.76
CA ALA A 536 -7.02 -4.03 -14.23
C ALA A 536 -6.41 -4.62 -12.95
N ALA A 537 -5.09 -4.64 -12.82
CA ALA A 537 -4.31 -4.86 -11.61
C ALA A 537 -3.27 -3.74 -11.50
N ASN A 538 -2.58 -3.64 -10.35
CA ASN A 538 -1.54 -2.64 -10.14
C ASN A 538 -0.43 -3.23 -9.25
N TRP A 539 0.24 -2.41 -8.41
CA TRP A 539 1.32 -2.81 -7.51
C TRP A 539 0.86 -3.73 -6.36
N TRP A 540 -0.42 -3.79 -6.04
CA TRP A 540 -0.93 -4.68 -5.00
C TRP A 540 -0.65 -6.15 -5.34
N PHE A 541 -0.19 -6.89 -4.32
CA PHE A 541 0.30 -8.23 -4.51
C PHE A 541 -0.81 -9.22 -4.90
N GLN A 542 -0.53 -10.03 -5.91
CA GLN A 542 -1.25 -11.24 -6.26
C GLN A 542 -0.79 -12.39 -5.33
N SER A 543 -1.59 -13.45 -5.24
CA SER A 543 -1.22 -14.63 -4.45
C SER A 543 -1.47 -15.91 -5.24
N TYR A 544 -0.56 -16.88 -5.15
CA TYR A 544 -0.72 -18.21 -5.74
C TYR A 544 -0.71 -19.27 -4.64
N SER A 545 -1.69 -20.17 -4.65
CA SER A 545 -1.72 -21.32 -3.74
C SER A 545 -1.29 -22.60 -4.46
N PRO A 546 -0.19 -23.23 -4.06
CA PRO A 546 0.22 -24.51 -4.63
C PRO A 546 -0.74 -25.66 -4.29
N LEU A 547 -1.61 -25.49 -3.27
CA LEU A 547 -2.61 -26.50 -2.90
C LEU A 547 -3.82 -26.48 -3.81
N THR A 548 -4.27 -25.32 -4.25
CA THR A 548 -5.42 -25.18 -5.15
C THR A 548 -5.00 -25.11 -6.62
N GLY A 549 -3.74 -24.79 -6.89
CA GLY A 549 -3.24 -24.49 -8.24
C GLY A 549 -3.77 -23.18 -8.82
N LEU A 550 -4.36 -22.30 -7.99
CA LEU A 550 -5.02 -21.07 -8.43
C LEU A 550 -4.19 -19.83 -8.06
N GLN A 551 -4.19 -18.86 -8.97
CA GLN A 551 -3.68 -17.51 -8.70
C GLN A 551 -4.85 -16.56 -8.42
N TYR A 552 -4.76 -15.86 -7.30
CA TYR A 552 -5.75 -14.91 -6.83
C TYR A 552 -5.29 -13.51 -7.14
N VAL A 553 -6.18 -12.70 -7.70
CA VAL A 553 -5.89 -11.36 -8.20
C VAL A 553 -6.97 -10.38 -7.77
N ASP A 554 -6.56 -9.26 -7.18
CA ASP A 554 -7.43 -8.10 -7.03
C ASP A 554 -7.59 -7.42 -8.39
N VAL A 555 -8.81 -7.33 -8.89
CA VAL A 555 -9.13 -6.80 -10.22
C VAL A 555 -10.02 -5.58 -10.11
N LEU A 556 -9.67 -4.55 -10.87
CA LEU A 556 -10.48 -3.35 -11.05
C LEU A 556 -11.10 -3.33 -12.45
N GLU A 557 -12.42 -3.48 -12.52
CA GLU A 557 -13.19 -3.30 -13.74
C GLU A 557 -13.59 -1.83 -13.88
N ARG A 558 -12.75 -1.06 -14.60
CA ARG A 558 -12.91 0.38 -14.76
C ARG A 558 -12.36 0.83 -16.10
N GLY A 559 -13.14 1.62 -16.84
CA GLY A 559 -12.70 2.35 -18.04
C GLY A 559 -12.06 3.70 -17.69
N GLY A 560 -11.40 4.29 -18.68
CA GLY A 560 -10.82 5.62 -18.56
C GLY A 560 -10.86 6.38 -19.90
N MET A 561 -10.97 7.68 -19.81
CA MET A 561 -10.79 8.60 -20.93
C MET A 561 -9.33 9.06 -20.97
N TYR A 562 -8.64 8.78 -22.06
CA TYR A 562 -7.23 9.08 -22.23
C TYR A 562 -7.02 10.25 -23.18
N PHE A 563 -6.32 11.26 -22.71
CA PHE A 563 -6.03 12.49 -23.50
C PHE A 563 -4.53 12.60 -23.78
N SER A 564 -4.18 13.07 -24.97
CA SER A 564 -2.83 13.50 -25.28
C SER A 564 -2.75 15.02 -25.42
N SER A 565 -1.57 15.59 -25.21
CA SER A 565 -1.28 16.99 -25.59
C SER A 565 -1.29 17.14 -27.13
N GLU A 566 -1.59 18.33 -27.64
CA GLU A 566 -1.58 18.62 -29.10
C GLU A 566 -0.18 18.50 -29.74
N GLY A 567 0.86 18.65 -28.94
CA GLY A 567 2.25 18.48 -29.35
C GLY A 567 3.07 17.74 -28.34
N PRO A 568 4.35 17.47 -28.63
CA PRO A 568 5.22 16.80 -27.68
C PRO A 568 5.42 17.64 -26.41
N PRO A 569 5.35 17.05 -25.20
CA PRO A 569 5.63 17.77 -23.98
C PRO A 569 7.11 18.18 -23.93
N ARG A 570 7.39 19.28 -23.22
CA ARG A 570 8.77 19.75 -23.02
C ARG A 570 9.46 18.91 -21.97
N VAL A 571 10.71 18.55 -22.23
CA VAL A 571 11.59 17.89 -21.27
C VAL A 571 12.17 18.92 -20.30
N GLU A 572 11.77 18.86 -19.05
CA GLU A 572 12.31 19.69 -17.96
C GLU A 572 12.64 18.79 -16.75
N SER A 573 13.91 18.78 -16.34
CA SER A 573 14.35 17.96 -15.20
C SER A 573 13.55 18.26 -13.93
N GLY A 574 13.13 17.22 -13.22
CA GLY A 574 12.34 17.33 -11.99
C GLY A 574 10.92 17.87 -12.17
N ARG A 575 10.37 17.87 -13.41
CA ARG A 575 8.98 18.20 -13.71
C ARG A 575 8.28 17.04 -14.37
N LEU A 576 6.97 16.91 -14.10
CA LEU A 576 6.14 15.86 -14.70
C LEU A 576 6.19 15.95 -16.25
N PHE A 577 6.39 14.80 -16.86
CA PHE A 577 6.57 14.62 -18.31
C PHE A 577 5.51 13.68 -18.90
N ALA A 578 4.29 13.73 -18.38
CA ALA A 578 3.23 12.78 -18.72
C ALA A 578 2.63 12.98 -20.14
N GLY A 579 2.71 14.17 -20.71
CA GLY A 579 2.17 14.44 -22.05
C GLY A 579 0.64 14.48 -22.13
N SER A 580 -0.05 14.58 -21.05
CA SER A 580 -1.46 14.82 -20.71
C SER A 580 -1.92 13.93 -19.54
N ALA A 581 -3.10 13.27 -19.62
CA ALA A 581 -3.63 12.49 -18.49
C ALA A 581 -4.64 11.42 -18.91
N GLY A 582 -4.71 10.35 -18.14
CA GLY A 582 -5.88 9.49 -18.05
C GLY A 582 -6.87 10.03 -17.00
N ARG A 583 -8.16 10.03 -17.32
CA ARG A 583 -9.22 10.49 -16.40
C ARG A 583 -10.31 9.44 -16.26
N TYR A 584 -10.88 9.38 -15.07
CA TYR A 584 -12.08 8.57 -14.86
C TYR A 584 -13.31 9.29 -15.40
N VAL A 585 -14.26 8.52 -15.92
CA VAL A 585 -15.54 9.04 -16.35
C VAL A 585 -16.51 8.96 -15.19
N GLU A 586 -17.02 10.10 -14.75
CA GLU A 586 -17.99 10.16 -13.65
C GLU A 586 -19.30 9.48 -14.07
N GLY A 587 -19.86 8.65 -13.18
CA GLY A 587 -21.07 7.88 -13.47
C GLY A 587 -20.86 6.60 -14.28
N ASP A 588 -19.62 6.31 -14.71
CA ASP A 588 -19.35 5.04 -15.39
C ASP A 588 -19.41 3.85 -14.44
N PHE A 589 -19.83 2.71 -14.98
CA PHE A 589 -19.91 1.48 -14.20
C PHE A 589 -18.52 0.94 -13.90
N GLN A 590 -18.22 0.83 -12.60
CA GLN A 590 -16.96 0.29 -12.11
C GLN A 590 -17.18 -0.59 -10.88
N TYR A 591 -16.37 -1.61 -10.72
CA TYR A 591 -16.35 -2.45 -9.53
C TYR A 591 -15.00 -3.11 -9.32
N ALA A 592 -14.74 -3.46 -8.06
CA ALA A 592 -13.59 -4.25 -7.67
C ALA A 592 -14.02 -5.70 -7.44
N VAL A 593 -13.15 -6.66 -7.75
CA VAL A 593 -13.41 -8.08 -7.63
C VAL A 593 -12.14 -8.86 -7.35
N VAL A 594 -12.22 -9.87 -6.48
CA VAL A 594 -11.16 -10.89 -6.38
C VAL A 594 -11.47 -11.99 -7.38
N ARG A 595 -10.53 -12.31 -8.26
CA ARG A 595 -10.62 -13.42 -9.21
C ARG A 595 -9.60 -14.50 -8.89
N ALA A 596 -10.04 -15.76 -8.92
CA ALA A 596 -9.15 -16.91 -8.96
C ALA A 596 -8.97 -17.35 -10.41
N ILE A 597 -7.73 -17.37 -10.86
CA ILE A 597 -7.34 -17.71 -12.22
C ILE A 597 -6.56 -19.01 -12.16
N ASP A 598 -6.89 -19.95 -13.03
CA ASP A 598 -6.14 -21.18 -13.22
C ASP A 598 -4.98 -20.94 -14.19
N PRO A 599 -3.72 -20.94 -13.75
CA PRO A 599 -2.58 -20.71 -14.64
C PRO A 599 -2.44 -21.76 -15.74
N ALA A 600 -2.91 -22.99 -15.53
CA ALA A 600 -2.84 -24.05 -16.54
C ALA A 600 -3.73 -23.75 -17.74
N THR A 601 -4.81 -23.00 -17.58
CA THR A 601 -5.78 -22.68 -18.63
C THR A 601 -5.91 -21.20 -18.93
N ALA A 602 -5.32 -20.33 -18.10
CA ALA A 602 -5.50 -18.88 -18.08
C ALA A 602 -6.96 -18.43 -17.93
N LYS A 603 -7.82 -19.29 -17.33
CA LYS A 603 -9.26 -19.01 -17.17
C LYS A 603 -9.61 -18.67 -15.74
N VAL A 604 -10.57 -17.75 -15.57
CA VAL A 604 -11.19 -17.45 -14.28
C VAL A 604 -12.02 -18.64 -13.83
N ARG A 605 -11.78 -19.13 -12.61
CA ARG A 605 -12.49 -20.25 -11.98
C ARG A 605 -13.64 -19.76 -11.11
N TRP A 606 -13.42 -18.67 -10.38
CA TRP A 606 -14.45 -17.99 -9.60
C TRP A 606 -14.12 -16.50 -9.45
N GLU A 607 -15.12 -15.71 -9.11
CA GLU A 607 -14.97 -14.32 -8.74
C GLU A 607 -15.78 -13.99 -7.48
N HIS A 608 -15.23 -13.11 -6.64
CA HIS A 608 -15.91 -12.53 -5.49
C HIS A 608 -15.96 -11.02 -5.65
N ARG A 609 -17.16 -10.45 -5.81
CA ARG A 609 -17.34 -9.00 -5.97
C ARG A 609 -17.32 -8.30 -4.63
N ASN A 610 -16.51 -7.26 -4.51
CA ASN A 610 -16.51 -6.36 -3.38
C ASN A 610 -17.79 -5.52 -3.36
N GLY A 611 -18.29 -5.20 -2.16
CA GLY A 611 -19.60 -4.53 -2.01
C GLY A 611 -19.65 -3.05 -2.41
N GLY A 612 -18.50 -2.42 -2.63
CA GLY A 612 -18.37 -0.99 -2.95
C GLY A 612 -18.32 -0.71 -4.46
N VAL A 613 -19.11 0.26 -4.94
CA VAL A 613 -19.21 0.60 -6.38
C VAL A 613 -18.10 1.55 -6.82
N ASN A 614 -17.41 2.25 -5.91
CA ASN A 614 -16.45 3.32 -6.21
C ASN A 614 -15.07 3.15 -5.54
N GLU A 615 -14.78 1.97 -5.02
CA GLU A 615 -13.64 1.75 -4.16
C GLU A 615 -12.56 0.94 -4.88
N LEU A 616 -11.30 1.39 -4.77
CA LEU A 616 -10.17 0.72 -5.38
C LEU A 616 -9.69 -0.41 -4.47
N PRO A 617 -9.51 -1.65 -4.96
CA PRO A 617 -8.74 -2.64 -4.24
C PRO A 617 -7.30 -2.13 -4.18
N ARG A 618 -6.68 -2.10 -3.01
CA ARG A 618 -5.29 -1.66 -2.85
C ARG A 618 -4.50 -2.53 -1.89
N GLY A 619 -5.18 -3.47 -1.22
CA GLY A 619 -4.59 -4.25 -0.16
C GLY A 619 -3.66 -5.35 -0.65
N GLY A 620 -3.99 -5.98 -1.77
CA GLY A 620 -3.33 -7.22 -2.20
C GLY A 620 -3.77 -8.45 -1.36
N LEU A 621 -3.33 -9.62 -1.78
CA LEU A 621 -3.86 -10.90 -1.33
C LEU A 621 -2.82 -11.75 -0.59
N LEU A 622 -3.32 -12.64 0.29
CA LEU A 622 -2.58 -13.68 0.98
C LEU A 622 -3.38 -14.98 0.93
N SER A 623 -2.87 -16.05 0.36
CA SER A 623 -3.45 -17.38 0.46
C SER A 623 -2.78 -18.21 1.56
N THR A 624 -3.51 -19.17 2.14
CA THR A 624 -2.99 -20.02 3.21
C THR A 624 -3.30 -21.49 3.02
N ALA A 625 -2.52 -22.35 3.67
CA ALA A 625 -2.78 -23.79 3.72
C ALA A 625 -4.05 -24.16 4.51
N GLY A 626 -4.67 -23.19 5.20
CA GLY A 626 -5.98 -23.33 5.81
C GLY A 626 -7.16 -23.24 4.84
N ASN A 627 -6.92 -23.27 3.54
CA ASN A 627 -7.91 -23.10 2.46
C ASN A 627 -8.56 -21.70 2.47
N LEU A 628 -7.78 -20.67 2.74
CA LEU A 628 -8.24 -19.29 2.82
C LEU A 628 -7.49 -18.37 1.86
N VAL A 629 -8.19 -17.34 1.37
CA VAL A 629 -7.61 -16.16 0.75
C VAL A 629 -8.03 -14.94 1.57
N PHE A 630 -7.04 -14.26 2.17
CA PHE A 630 -7.26 -12.97 2.81
C PHE A 630 -7.07 -11.85 1.78
N GLY A 631 -7.98 -10.91 1.77
CA GLY A 631 -7.99 -9.73 0.91
C GLY A 631 -8.77 -8.60 1.56
N SER A 632 -8.97 -7.52 0.84
CA SER A 632 -9.68 -6.36 1.36
C SER A 632 -10.79 -5.86 0.43
N ASP A 633 -11.87 -5.38 1.07
CA ASP A 633 -12.89 -4.54 0.45
C ASP A 633 -12.78 -3.17 1.14
N THR A 634 -11.97 -2.28 0.59
CA THR A 634 -11.66 -0.94 1.11
C THR A 634 -11.21 -0.93 2.57
N SER A 635 -12.13 -0.85 3.53
CA SER A 635 -11.85 -0.88 4.98
C SER A 635 -12.05 -2.24 5.62
N LYS A 636 -12.62 -3.21 4.90
CA LYS A 636 -12.88 -4.54 5.44
C LYS A 636 -11.78 -5.51 5.05
N LEU A 637 -11.16 -6.13 6.05
CA LEU A 637 -10.37 -7.33 5.84
C LEU A 637 -11.35 -8.51 5.68
N MET A 638 -11.16 -9.30 4.63
CA MET A 638 -12.01 -10.47 4.32
C MET A 638 -11.18 -11.75 4.33
N ALA A 639 -11.83 -12.87 4.67
CA ALA A 639 -11.34 -14.21 4.41
C ALA A 639 -12.33 -14.94 3.50
N LEU A 640 -11.85 -15.35 2.34
CA LEU A 640 -12.60 -16.09 1.33
C LEU A 640 -12.15 -17.56 1.35
N ASP A 641 -13.06 -18.47 1.06
CA ASP A 641 -12.73 -19.87 0.75
C ASP A 641 -11.92 -19.91 -0.55
N ALA A 642 -10.74 -20.54 -0.52
CA ALA A 642 -9.79 -20.50 -1.62
C ALA A 642 -10.28 -21.24 -2.88
N MET A 643 -11.19 -22.24 -2.74
CA MET A 643 -11.70 -23.03 -3.84
C MET A 643 -12.96 -22.43 -4.50
N SER A 644 -13.79 -21.71 -3.71
CA SER A 644 -15.10 -21.24 -4.17
C SER A 644 -15.25 -19.72 -4.22
N GLY A 645 -14.38 -18.96 -3.52
CA GLY A 645 -14.52 -17.51 -3.38
C GLY A 645 -15.63 -17.09 -2.40
N ALA A 646 -16.27 -18.02 -1.69
CA ALA A 646 -17.28 -17.69 -0.69
C ALA A 646 -16.66 -16.94 0.49
N GLN A 647 -17.27 -15.83 0.90
CA GLN A 647 -16.81 -15.08 2.07
C GLN A 647 -17.17 -15.84 3.36
N LEU A 648 -16.16 -16.19 4.13
CA LEU A 648 -16.29 -16.92 5.40
C LEU A 648 -16.21 -16.00 6.62
N TRP A 649 -15.52 -14.87 6.49
CA TRP A 649 -15.33 -13.92 7.56
C TRP A 649 -15.01 -12.54 7.00
N SER A 650 -15.37 -11.49 7.75
CA SER A 650 -14.88 -10.13 7.49
C SER A 650 -14.85 -9.30 8.76
N PHE A 651 -13.98 -8.29 8.76
CA PHE A 651 -13.83 -7.32 9.84
C PHE A 651 -13.64 -5.93 9.27
N ASP A 652 -14.51 -4.99 9.64
CA ASP A 652 -14.34 -3.58 9.25
C ASP A 652 -13.33 -2.91 10.17
N THR A 653 -12.17 -2.56 9.60
CA THR A 653 -11.05 -1.94 10.33
C THR A 653 -11.26 -0.44 10.57
N GLY A 654 -12.24 0.18 9.91
CA GLY A 654 -12.51 1.62 9.97
C GLY A 654 -11.53 2.50 9.20
N GLY A 655 -10.50 1.92 8.59
CA GLY A 655 -9.51 2.62 7.75
C GLY A 655 -9.28 1.90 6.44
N GLN A 656 -8.86 2.61 5.40
CA GLN A 656 -8.56 2.01 4.11
C GLN A 656 -7.37 1.04 4.24
N ILE A 657 -7.55 -0.18 3.76
CA ILE A 657 -6.49 -1.19 3.67
C ILE A 657 -5.75 -0.97 2.35
N SER A 658 -4.45 -0.66 2.43
CA SER A 658 -3.60 -0.40 1.27
C SER A 658 -2.28 -1.17 1.31
N ALA A 659 -2.21 -2.22 2.15
CA ALA A 659 -1.09 -3.13 2.25
C ALA A 659 -1.60 -4.56 2.35
N ALA A 660 -0.88 -5.49 1.73
CA ALA A 660 -1.27 -6.88 1.75
C ALA A 660 -1.09 -7.51 3.16
N PRO A 661 -2.06 -8.32 3.62
CA PRO A 661 -1.94 -9.00 4.92
C PRO A 661 -0.79 -9.99 4.93
N VAL A 662 -0.20 -10.20 6.09
CA VAL A 662 0.88 -11.18 6.32
C VAL A 662 0.47 -12.21 7.36
N SER A 663 1.06 -13.41 7.29
CA SER A 663 0.83 -14.49 8.25
C SER A 663 2.14 -14.90 8.89
N TYR A 664 2.17 -15.00 10.21
CA TYR A 664 3.33 -15.47 10.99
C TYR A 664 2.88 -16.15 12.26
N ARG A 665 3.80 -16.84 12.95
CA ARG A 665 3.51 -17.53 14.22
C ARG A 665 4.45 -17.08 15.33
N VAL A 666 3.89 -16.61 16.42
CA VAL A 666 4.64 -16.24 17.63
C VAL A 666 3.96 -16.81 18.88
N GLY A 667 4.74 -17.36 19.80
CA GLY A 667 4.21 -18.01 21.00
C GLY A 667 3.24 -19.17 20.70
N GLY A 668 3.46 -19.91 19.61
CA GLY A 668 2.60 -21.01 19.16
C GLY A 668 1.28 -20.58 18.50
N ARG A 669 1.03 -19.27 18.33
CA ARG A 669 -0.21 -18.72 17.77
C ARG A 669 0.05 -18.12 16.40
N GLN A 670 -0.79 -18.46 15.41
CA GLN A 670 -0.82 -17.84 14.10
C GLN A 670 -1.50 -16.46 14.18
N TYR A 671 -0.86 -15.46 13.58
CA TYR A 671 -1.40 -14.13 13.40
C TYR A 671 -1.62 -13.83 11.91
N ILE A 672 -2.69 -13.10 11.64
CA ILE A 672 -2.89 -12.38 10.37
C ILE A 672 -2.78 -10.89 10.70
N THR A 673 -1.84 -10.20 10.08
CA THR A 673 -1.59 -8.79 10.38
C THR A 673 -1.70 -7.94 9.12
N VAL A 674 -2.34 -6.78 9.22
CA VAL A 674 -2.58 -5.88 8.09
C VAL A 674 -2.46 -4.42 8.52
N ALA A 675 -1.86 -3.59 7.65
CA ALA A 675 -1.87 -2.13 7.80
C ALA A 675 -3.18 -1.57 7.21
N THR A 676 -3.81 -0.66 7.93
CA THR A 676 -5.09 -0.07 7.56
C THR A 676 -5.18 1.38 8.06
N GLY A 677 -5.45 2.32 7.16
CA GLY A 677 -5.46 3.74 7.50
C GLY A 677 -4.18 4.14 8.24
N GLN A 678 -4.30 4.50 9.50
CA GLN A 678 -3.19 4.90 10.38
C GLN A 678 -2.89 3.84 11.46
N MET A 679 -3.20 2.57 11.21
CA MET A 679 -3.07 1.50 12.18
C MET A 679 -2.44 0.26 11.57
N LEU A 680 -1.87 -0.57 12.43
CA LEU A 680 -1.53 -1.96 12.15
C LEU A 680 -2.34 -2.83 13.11
N ILE A 681 -3.04 -3.83 12.58
CA ILE A 681 -3.92 -4.70 13.36
C ILE A 681 -3.45 -6.14 13.23
N GLY A 682 -3.24 -6.80 14.38
CA GLY A 682 -2.96 -8.23 14.47
C GLY A 682 -4.20 -9.01 14.90
N PHE A 683 -4.58 -10.00 14.08
CA PHE A 683 -5.69 -10.91 14.33
C PHE A 683 -5.18 -12.31 14.65
N ALA A 684 -5.85 -13.03 15.56
CA ALA A 684 -5.61 -14.43 15.80
C ALA A 684 -6.88 -15.10 16.36
N LEU A 685 -6.89 -16.42 16.43
CA LEU A 685 -7.95 -17.15 17.10
C LEU A 685 -7.97 -16.83 18.61
N PRO A 686 -9.15 -16.88 19.27
CA PRO A 686 -9.23 -16.74 20.71
C PRO A 686 -8.43 -17.86 21.42
N ASP A 687 -8.03 -17.60 22.66
CA ASP A 687 -7.44 -18.67 23.48
C ASP A 687 -8.47 -19.80 23.60
N ALA A 688 -8.01 -21.04 23.46
CA ALA A 688 -8.86 -22.18 23.83
C ALA A 688 -9.37 -21.91 25.22
N ALA A 689 -10.69 -21.82 25.39
CA ALA A 689 -11.25 -21.70 26.74
C ALA A 689 -10.65 -22.82 27.60
N ALA A 690 -9.97 -22.43 28.69
CA ALA A 690 -9.48 -23.40 29.63
C ALA A 690 -10.67 -24.31 29.95
N ALA A 691 -10.58 -25.59 29.60
CA ALA A 691 -11.62 -26.53 29.94
C ALA A 691 -11.86 -26.36 31.46
N LYS A 692 -13.03 -25.88 31.81
CA LYS A 692 -13.38 -25.84 33.25
C LYS A 692 -13.22 -27.27 33.77
N PRO A 693 -12.45 -27.46 34.84
CA PRO A 693 -12.25 -28.79 35.43
C PRO A 693 -13.57 -29.44 35.84
#